data_627fce21aa6ae9fc658ca7dc37ed6f76
#
_entry.id   627fce21aa6ae9fc658ca7dc37ed6f76
#
_cell.length_a   1.000
_cell.length_b   1.000
_cell.length_c   1.000
_cell.angle_alpha   90.00
_cell.angle_beta   90.00
_cell.angle_gamma   90.00
#
_symmetry.space_group_name_H-M   'P 1'
#
loop_
_entity.id
_entity.type
_entity.pdbx_description
1 polymer ?
#
loop_
_entity_poly.entity_id
_entity_poly.type
_entity_poly.pdbx_seq_one_letter_code
_entity_poly.pdbx_strand_id
1 'polypeptide(L)'
;MRIVISGIPIDVQKKNIKHMHLQVKPPDGHVVISAPLSVDDKAIEAYARTQLGFIKRAIAQFQEQPRASKRQYVSGETMYIWGKQYFLVFKPDSQKNSFEIQNQNIVLSMSAKSTVKQRDAYVKEEYRKVLKEEIEKRLPKWESQTGIKCDSWQTKYMVTKWGACSTDKKKLWFNLQLAQKPYACLDYIILHELTHLLTRKHDATFIAHMDRHMPNWREIRKELNDSRLDYYEAQDESPLQKLIDQSRYDDIRDAAITYIQEEHSGDAKRLSVIDMEIENVIHIEQLEDGVIAFDVIASCDVEMPSASRKGYFNEHWLKIHCQVTLGIDMSGFRIMSVGNCEPQEESDNDRLSGELVPIISREQFEDEAEKFLTRYCPEALEKPMRVPIETIASDMKLQVIEDIPLSDDLTYFGTIIFDNGNVLDKHRKITIRNAKRGTIYLDPRVSYERSVGTKCTTLAHECFHWHRHQPYHVLMKMIGADDNLGKAIQCQIAANSMDSDKWKAVDWMEWQAKGVAPRILMPAKPTRLKADQLLAVYGGADDASIAAYENVIDELAELFDVSRQAAKVRLMDLGYSKAEGAYPFVDGQYVRGYSFEAGALDKNQTFTIPYADLFKAYCFDREFKKLIDSGQFIFADRHLVLNNEKYIARDQSGNATLSEYALSHMDECCVVFSKGY
;
A
#
# COMPACT_ATOMS: atom_id res chain seq x y z
N MET A 1 -5.69 13.90 -18.29
CA MET A 1 -5.76 15.36 -18.01
C MET A 1 -6.80 15.60 -16.94
N ARG A 2 -6.54 16.52 -15.99
CA ARG A 2 -7.47 16.84 -14.90
C ARG A 2 -7.93 18.30 -15.02
N ILE A 3 -9.24 18.53 -14.98
CA ILE A 3 -9.84 19.88 -14.95
C ILE A 3 -10.57 20.08 -13.62
N VAL A 4 -10.69 21.32 -13.18
CA VAL A 4 -11.43 21.66 -11.96
C VAL A 4 -12.56 22.62 -12.29
N ILE A 5 -13.82 22.22 -12.02
CA ILE A 5 -15.00 23.02 -12.29
C ILE A 5 -15.81 23.21 -11.01
N SER A 6 -16.00 24.44 -10.58
CA SER A 6 -16.69 24.76 -9.32
C SER A 6 -16.12 24.02 -8.09
N GLY A 7 -14.79 23.84 -8.04
CA GLY A 7 -14.11 23.12 -6.96
C GLY A 7 -14.16 21.60 -7.08
N ILE A 8 -14.82 21.04 -8.08
CA ILE A 8 -14.90 19.59 -8.31
C ILE A 8 -13.81 19.18 -9.29
N PRO A 9 -12.88 18.29 -8.89
CA PRO A 9 -11.90 17.71 -9.79
C PRO A 9 -12.56 16.70 -10.73
N ILE A 10 -12.26 16.79 -12.01
CA ILE A 10 -12.81 15.93 -13.07
C ILE A 10 -11.65 15.36 -13.87
N ASP A 11 -11.51 14.05 -13.90
CA ASP A 11 -10.52 13.38 -14.71
C ASP A 11 -11.00 13.22 -16.14
N VAL A 12 -10.21 13.69 -17.10
CA VAL A 12 -10.52 13.62 -18.51
C VAL A 12 -9.64 12.58 -19.19
N GLN A 13 -10.28 11.60 -19.82
CA GLN A 13 -9.63 10.53 -20.58
C GLN A 13 -9.98 10.69 -22.07
N LYS A 14 -8.99 10.98 -22.90
CA LYS A 14 -9.17 11.00 -24.36
C LYS A 14 -9.03 9.58 -24.90
N LYS A 15 -10.06 9.10 -25.61
CA LYS A 15 -10.17 7.73 -26.12
C LYS A 15 -10.62 7.73 -27.58
N ASN A 16 -10.43 6.61 -28.28
CA ASN A 16 -10.96 6.41 -29.62
C ASN A 16 -12.45 6.05 -29.57
N ILE A 17 -13.29 7.03 -29.22
CA ILE A 17 -14.74 6.91 -29.07
C ILE A 17 -15.44 8.00 -29.90
N LYS A 18 -16.73 7.84 -30.23
CA LYS A 18 -17.50 8.80 -31.05
C LYS A 18 -18.14 9.92 -30.24
N HIS A 19 -18.46 9.67 -28.96
CA HIS A 19 -19.21 10.60 -28.12
C HIS A 19 -18.53 10.80 -26.79
N MET A 20 -18.72 11.95 -26.14
CA MET A 20 -18.28 12.20 -24.77
C MET A 20 -19.19 11.45 -23.79
N HIS A 21 -18.59 10.80 -22.79
CA HIS A 21 -19.29 10.11 -21.71
C HIS A 21 -18.81 10.66 -20.37
N LEU A 22 -19.78 10.98 -19.51
CA LEU A 22 -19.51 11.42 -18.14
C LEU A 22 -19.96 10.33 -17.17
N GLN A 23 -19.10 9.97 -16.24
CA GLN A 23 -19.36 9.03 -15.17
C GLN A 23 -19.02 9.69 -13.82
N VAL A 24 -19.85 9.47 -12.82
CA VAL A 24 -19.56 9.79 -11.43
C VAL A 24 -19.44 8.45 -10.71
N LYS A 25 -18.23 8.16 -10.25
CA LYS A 25 -17.88 6.84 -9.69
C LYS A 25 -17.99 6.83 -8.15
N PRO A 26 -18.46 5.73 -7.54
CA PRO A 26 -18.40 5.56 -6.10
C PRO A 26 -16.94 5.37 -5.62
N PRO A 27 -16.65 5.43 -4.28
CA PRO A 27 -17.62 5.70 -3.21
C PRO A 27 -17.90 7.18 -2.96
N ASP A 28 -17.01 8.06 -3.35
CA ASP A 28 -16.91 9.48 -2.99
C ASP A 28 -17.38 10.42 -4.10
N GLY A 29 -17.85 9.85 -5.21
CA GLY A 29 -18.35 10.64 -6.34
C GLY A 29 -17.24 11.12 -7.27
N HIS A 30 -16.16 10.35 -7.45
CA HIS A 30 -15.10 10.65 -8.40
C HIS A 30 -15.66 10.83 -9.83
N VAL A 31 -15.31 11.95 -10.47
CA VAL A 31 -15.88 12.32 -11.77
C VAL A 31 -14.90 12.06 -12.89
N VAL A 32 -15.33 11.27 -13.89
CA VAL A 32 -14.54 10.95 -15.08
C VAL A 32 -15.29 11.33 -16.34
N ILE A 33 -14.63 12.03 -17.26
CA ILE A 33 -15.13 12.29 -18.61
C ILE A 33 -14.25 11.55 -19.62
N SER A 34 -14.84 10.62 -20.37
CA SER A 34 -14.23 10.02 -21.55
C SER A 34 -14.60 10.86 -22.77
N ALA A 35 -13.62 11.34 -23.52
CA ALA A 35 -13.82 12.20 -24.69
C ALA A 35 -13.10 11.66 -25.92
N PRO A 36 -13.63 11.87 -27.17
CA PRO A 36 -12.93 11.54 -28.38
C PRO A 36 -11.58 12.25 -28.52
N LEU A 37 -10.61 11.62 -29.16
CA LEU A 37 -9.27 12.20 -29.41
C LEU A 37 -9.32 13.53 -30.15
N SER A 38 -10.36 13.74 -31.00
CA SER A 38 -10.56 14.93 -31.85
C SER A 38 -11.17 16.12 -31.11
N VAL A 39 -11.66 15.94 -29.88
CA VAL A 39 -12.33 17.01 -29.13
C VAL A 39 -11.30 17.82 -28.35
N ASP A 40 -11.37 19.15 -28.48
CA ASP A 40 -10.49 20.05 -27.76
C ASP A 40 -10.86 20.18 -26.28
N ASP A 41 -9.90 20.65 -25.48
CA ASP A 41 -10.05 20.72 -24.03
C ASP A 41 -11.13 21.74 -23.60
N LYS A 42 -11.33 22.81 -24.39
CA LYS A 42 -12.36 23.82 -24.12
C LYS A 42 -13.77 23.26 -24.34
N ALA A 43 -13.96 22.42 -25.34
CA ALA A 43 -15.23 21.75 -25.56
C ALA A 43 -15.55 20.73 -24.47
N ILE A 44 -14.53 20.02 -23.95
CA ILE A 44 -14.68 19.11 -22.81
C ILE A 44 -15.06 19.90 -21.55
N GLU A 45 -14.41 21.03 -21.28
CA GLU A 45 -14.75 21.90 -20.16
C GLU A 45 -16.17 22.45 -20.27
N ALA A 46 -16.58 22.92 -21.45
CA ALA A 46 -17.93 23.37 -21.70
C ALA A 46 -18.97 22.26 -21.47
N TYR A 47 -18.70 21.06 -21.94
CA TYR A 47 -19.55 19.88 -21.70
C TYR A 47 -19.67 19.58 -20.20
N ALA A 48 -18.56 19.57 -19.46
CA ALA A 48 -18.58 19.34 -18.02
C ALA A 48 -19.39 20.39 -17.27
N ARG A 49 -19.31 21.67 -17.67
CA ARG A 49 -20.11 22.77 -17.10
C ARG A 49 -21.61 22.58 -17.33
N THR A 50 -22.02 22.08 -18.51
CA THR A 50 -23.43 21.76 -18.77
C THR A 50 -23.96 20.63 -17.90
N GLN A 51 -23.09 19.70 -17.48
CA GLN A 51 -23.43 18.54 -16.65
C GLN A 51 -23.26 18.81 -15.13
N LEU A 52 -22.88 20.02 -14.72
CA LEU A 52 -22.54 20.32 -13.32
C LEU A 52 -23.66 19.99 -12.33
N GLY A 53 -24.91 20.25 -12.72
CA GLY A 53 -26.08 19.90 -11.90
C GLY A 53 -26.25 18.39 -11.68
N PHE A 54 -25.96 17.58 -12.70
CA PHE A 54 -25.95 16.13 -12.58
C PHE A 54 -24.80 15.67 -11.70
N ILE A 55 -23.59 16.17 -11.93
CA ILE A 55 -22.38 15.84 -11.17
C ILE A 55 -22.62 16.09 -9.67
N LYS A 56 -23.09 17.28 -9.29
CA LYS A 56 -23.33 17.62 -7.88
C LYS A 56 -24.35 16.72 -7.21
N ARG A 57 -25.46 16.41 -7.90
CA ARG A 57 -26.48 15.49 -7.36
C ARG A 57 -25.95 14.08 -7.19
N ALA A 58 -25.18 13.58 -8.16
CA ALA A 58 -24.60 12.25 -8.08
C ALA A 58 -23.57 12.14 -6.94
N ILE A 59 -22.71 13.15 -6.77
CA ILE A 59 -21.76 13.21 -5.65
C ILE A 59 -22.49 13.20 -4.31
N ALA A 60 -23.51 14.07 -4.14
CA ALA A 60 -24.31 14.12 -2.92
C ALA A 60 -24.98 12.76 -2.63
N GLN A 61 -25.53 12.11 -3.66
CA GLN A 61 -26.15 10.80 -3.51
C GLN A 61 -25.14 9.74 -2.99
N PHE A 62 -23.89 9.73 -3.48
CA PHE A 62 -22.88 8.79 -2.98
C PHE A 62 -22.42 9.14 -1.55
N GLN A 63 -22.32 10.42 -1.21
CA GLN A 63 -21.92 10.86 0.13
C GLN A 63 -23.01 10.58 1.19
N GLU A 64 -24.28 10.70 0.82
CA GLU A 64 -25.42 10.45 1.71
C GLU A 64 -25.78 8.96 1.85
N GLN A 65 -25.25 8.10 0.97
CA GLN A 65 -25.59 6.68 0.97
C GLN A 65 -24.95 5.96 2.17
N PRO A 66 -25.75 5.39 3.10
CA PRO A 66 -25.21 4.72 4.27
C PRO A 66 -24.43 3.45 3.86
N ARG A 67 -23.19 3.33 4.32
CA ARG A 67 -22.35 2.14 4.09
C ARG A 67 -21.98 1.48 5.41
N ALA A 68 -21.76 0.15 5.36
CA ALA A 68 -21.21 -0.58 6.50
C ALA A 68 -19.74 -0.19 6.75
N SER A 69 -19.27 -0.33 7.98
CA SER A 69 -17.86 -0.25 8.29
C SER A 69 -17.09 -1.44 7.69
N LYS A 70 -15.77 -1.28 7.47
CA LYS A 70 -14.91 -2.37 6.97
C LYS A 70 -15.00 -3.58 7.87
N ARG A 71 -15.31 -4.73 7.27
CA ARG A 71 -15.41 -6.00 7.99
C ARG A 71 -14.03 -6.56 8.30
N GLN A 72 -13.90 -7.16 9.47
CA GLN A 72 -12.69 -7.87 9.90
C GLN A 72 -12.95 -9.40 9.94
N TYR A 73 -14.22 -9.80 9.81
CA TYR A 73 -14.67 -11.19 9.93
C TYR A 73 -14.21 -11.86 11.23
N VAL A 74 -14.45 -11.15 12.34
CA VAL A 74 -14.19 -11.61 13.71
C VAL A 74 -15.49 -11.89 14.45
N SER A 75 -15.42 -12.72 15.50
CA SER A 75 -16.60 -13.06 16.31
C SER A 75 -17.25 -11.82 16.90
N GLY A 76 -18.58 -11.75 16.80
CA GLY A 76 -19.41 -10.63 17.27
C GLY A 76 -19.82 -9.64 16.17
N GLU A 77 -19.25 -9.70 14.97
CA GLU A 77 -19.72 -8.88 13.86
C GLU A 77 -21.13 -9.27 13.41
N THR A 78 -21.88 -8.28 12.99
CA THR A 78 -23.24 -8.47 12.48
C THR A 78 -23.23 -8.80 11.00
N MET A 79 -23.91 -9.88 10.62
CA MET A 79 -24.13 -10.29 9.22
C MET A 79 -25.61 -10.38 8.90
N TYR A 80 -25.95 -10.29 7.62
CA TYR A 80 -27.35 -10.36 7.17
C TYR A 80 -27.51 -11.42 6.08
N ILE A 81 -28.59 -12.20 6.14
CA ILE A 81 -29.04 -13.08 5.07
C ILE A 81 -30.54 -12.90 4.93
N TRP A 82 -31.02 -12.57 3.76
CA TRP A 82 -32.43 -12.29 3.44
C TRP A 82 -33.10 -11.30 4.41
N GLY A 83 -32.37 -10.25 4.77
CA GLY A 83 -32.81 -9.21 5.71
C GLY A 83 -32.79 -9.62 7.19
N LYS A 84 -32.50 -10.87 7.50
CA LYS A 84 -32.39 -11.37 8.87
C LYS A 84 -31.00 -11.20 9.40
N GLN A 85 -30.87 -10.65 10.61
CA GLN A 85 -29.62 -10.42 11.30
C GLN A 85 -29.07 -11.69 11.95
N TYR A 86 -27.76 -11.88 11.84
CA TYR A 86 -27.00 -12.95 12.49
C TYR A 86 -25.73 -12.36 13.09
N PHE A 87 -25.15 -13.06 14.09
CA PHE A 87 -23.85 -12.74 14.65
C PHE A 87 -22.80 -13.71 14.13
N LEU A 88 -21.68 -13.19 13.65
CA LEU A 88 -20.57 -14.00 13.20
C LEU A 88 -19.88 -14.68 14.39
N VAL A 89 -19.61 -15.95 14.28
CA VAL A 89 -18.75 -16.72 15.18
C VAL A 89 -17.59 -17.29 14.35
N PHE A 90 -16.42 -16.68 14.46
CA PHE A 90 -15.23 -17.17 13.79
C PHE A 90 -14.60 -18.31 14.61
N LYS A 91 -14.43 -19.49 14.00
CA LYS A 91 -13.75 -20.65 14.58
C LYS A 91 -12.43 -20.85 13.85
N PRO A 92 -11.30 -20.42 14.46
CA PRO A 92 -9.99 -20.73 13.93
C PRO A 92 -9.69 -22.21 14.17
N ASP A 93 -9.29 -22.94 13.21
CA ASP A 93 -8.86 -24.35 13.31
C ASP A 93 -9.73 -25.33 12.53
N SER A 94 -9.94 -25.12 11.28
CA SER A 94 -10.54 -26.18 10.50
C SER A 94 -9.61 -26.66 9.40
N GLN A 95 -9.57 -27.95 9.24
CA GLN A 95 -8.96 -28.58 8.07
C GLN A 95 -9.78 -28.31 6.80
N LYS A 96 -11.03 -27.80 6.96
CA LYS A 96 -11.96 -27.50 5.88
C LYS A 96 -12.73 -26.22 6.20
N ASN A 97 -12.75 -25.28 5.26
CA ASN A 97 -13.56 -24.08 5.37
C ASN A 97 -15.04 -24.43 5.42
N SER A 98 -15.81 -23.82 6.32
CA SER A 98 -17.27 -23.97 6.38
C SER A 98 -17.96 -22.66 6.76
N PHE A 99 -19.19 -22.49 6.26
CA PHE A 99 -20.08 -21.38 6.55
C PHE A 99 -21.44 -21.96 6.91
N GLU A 100 -21.80 -21.92 8.18
CA GLU A 100 -23.01 -22.59 8.69
C GLU A 100 -23.89 -21.64 9.48
N ILE A 101 -25.19 -21.69 9.22
CA ILE A 101 -26.17 -20.94 9.99
C ILE A 101 -26.63 -21.80 11.16
N GLN A 102 -26.32 -21.41 12.37
CA GLN A 102 -26.71 -22.07 13.61
C GLN A 102 -27.50 -21.09 14.50
N ASN A 103 -28.83 -21.24 14.55
CA ASN A 103 -29.75 -20.35 15.28
C ASN A 103 -29.63 -18.87 14.83
N GLN A 104 -29.11 -18.01 15.70
CA GLN A 104 -28.84 -16.56 15.42
C GLN A 104 -27.37 -16.28 15.04
N ASN A 105 -26.60 -17.32 14.82
CA ASN A 105 -25.19 -17.19 14.50
C ASN A 105 -24.86 -17.70 13.10
N ILE A 106 -23.90 -17.09 12.47
CA ILE A 106 -23.17 -17.61 11.32
C ILE A 106 -21.82 -18.08 11.83
N VAL A 107 -21.57 -19.38 11.75
CA VAL A 107 -20.30 -19.98 12.14
C VAL A 107 -19.41 -20.07 10.91
N LEU A 108 -18.36 -19.26 10.89
CA LEU A 108 -17.33 -19.26 9.87
C LEU A 108 -16.10 -20.02 10.40
N SER A 109 -15.82 -21.19 9.84
CA SER A 109 -14.66 -21.99 10.19
C SER A 109 -13.62 -21.87 9.08
N MET A 110 -12.45 -21.36 9.41
CA MET A 110 -11.31 -21.21 8.48
C MET A 110 -9.99 -21.30 9.25
N SER A 111 -8.87 -21.46 8.53
CA SER A 111 -7.54 -21.49 9.15
C SER A 111 -7.32 -20.27 10.05
N ALA A 112 -6.66 -20.47 11.20
CA ALA A 112 -6.25 -19.38 12.09
C ALA A 112 -5.34 -18.33 11.38
N LYS A 113 -4.62 -18.75 10.34
CA LYS A 113 -3.75 -17.89 9.54
C LYS A 113 -4.47 -17.21 8.37
N SER A 114 -5.80 -17.43 8.20
CA SER A 114 -6.55 -16.80 7.11
C SER A 114 -6.57 -15.29 7.25
N THR A 115 -6.25 -14.58 6.18
CA THR A 115 -6.32 -13.12 6.12
C THR A 115 -7.79 -12.64 6.08
N VAL A 116 -8.03 -11.37 6.40
CA VAL A 116 -9.35 -10.75 6.27
C VAL A 116 -9.87 -10.87 4.83
N LYS A 117 -8.99 -10.69 3.83
CA LYS A 117 -9.32 -10.79 2.41
C LYS A 117 -9.77 -12.20 2.02
N GLN A 118 -9.08 -13.24 2.50
CA GLN A 118 -9.46 -14.63 2.27
C GLN A 118 -10.81 -14.97 2.90
N ARG A 119 -11.09 -14.43 4.11
CA ARG A 119 -12.41 -14.59 4.76
C ARG A 119 -13.52 -13.89 3.97
N ASP A 120 -13.26 -12.66 3.50
CA ASP A 120 -14.18 -11.88 2.67
C ASP A 120 -14.55 -12.61 1.38
N ALA A 121 -13.53 -13.09 0.66
CA ALA A 121 -13.72 -13.85 -0.57
C ALA A 121 -14.56 -15.13 -0.33
N TYR A 122 -14.23 -15.91 0.71
CA TYR A 122 -14.97 -17.12 1.04
C TYR A 122 -16.43 -16.82 1.42
N VAL A 123 -16.68 -15.80 2.22
CA VAL A 123 -18.03 -15.38 2.61
C VAL A 123 -18.82 -14.88 1.40
N LYS A 124 -18.21 -14.15 0.47
CA LYS A 124 -18.84 -13.72 -0.79
C LYS A 124 -19.27 -14.92 -1.63
N GLU A 125 -18.48 -15.99 -1.71
CA GLU A 125 -18.87 -17.20 -2.42
C GLU A 125 -20.05 -17.92 -1.75
N GLU A 126 -20.11 -17.95 -0.43
CA GLU A 126 -21.26 -18.50 0.28
C GLU A 126 -22.54 -17.67 0.04
N TYR A 127 -22.43 -16.33 0.03
CA TYR A 127 -23.54 -15.47 -0.39
C TYR A 127 -23.95 -15.72 -1.84
N ARG A 128 -22.99 -15.99 -2.74
CA ARG A 128 -23.27 -16.32 -4.14
C ARG A 128 -24.10 -17.60 -4.27
N LYS A 129 -23.76 -18.65 -3.52
CA LYS A 129 -24.54 -19.90 -3.49
C LYS A 129 -25.97 -19.65 -3.02
N VAL A 130 -26.13 -18.96 -1.89
CA VAL A 130 -27.43 -18.61 -1.32
C VAL A 130 -28.28 -17.78 -2.28
N LEU A 131 -27.66 -16.81 -2.99
CA LEU A 131 -28.36 -15.98 -3.96
C LEU A 131 -28.78 -16.78 -5.20
N LYS A 132 -27.88 -17.61 -5.76
CA LYS A 132 -28.18 -18.45 -6.92
C LYS A 132 -29.35 -19.37 -6.66
N GLU A 133 -29.37 -20.05 -5.52
CA GLU A 133 -30.48 -20.94 -5.15
C GLU A 133 -31.87 -20.24 -5.12
N GLU A 134 -31.89 -18.98 -4.66
CA GLU A 134 -33.17 -18.23 -4.62
C GLU A 134 -33.56 -17.66 -5.98
N ILE A 135 -32.59 -17.23 -6.81
CA ILE A 135 -32.89 -16.80 -8.18
C ILE A 135 -33.44 -17.95 -8.99
N GLU A 136 -32.87 -19.17 -8.89
CA GLU A 136 -33.37 -20.38 -9.57
C GLU A 136 -34.81 -20.71 -9.23
N LYS A 137 -35.23 -20.41 -7.99
CA LYS A 137 -36.62 -20.62 -7.55
C LYS A 137 -37.57 -19.51 -7.98
N ARG A 138 -37.12 -18.26 -8.04
CA ARG A 138 -37.95 -17.06 -8.20
C ARG A 138 -38.05 -16.59 -9.65
N LEU A 139 -36.94 -16.62 -10.38
CA LEU A 139 -36.91 -16.16 -11.76
C LEU A 139 -37.91 -16.87 -12.66
N PRO A 140 -38.04 -18.23 -12.65
CA PRO A 140 -39.05 -18.91 -13.46
C PRO A 140 -40.51 -18.53 -13.12
N LYS A 141 -40.79 -18.19 -11.84
CA LYS A 141 -42.10 -17.69 -11.42
C LYS A 141 -42.43 -16.35 -12.06
N TRP A 142 -41.45 -15.42 -11.99
CA TRP A 142 -41.63 -14.10 -12.60
C TRP A 142 -41.69 -14.16 -14.13
N GLU A 143 -40.91 -15.03 -14.77
CA GLU A 143 -40.99 -15.27 -16.21
C GLU A 143 -42.40 -15.81 -16.59
N SER A 144 -42.96 -16.74 -15.80
CA SER A 144 -44.30 -17.25 -16.05
C SER A 144 -45.38 -16.18 -15.86
N GLN A 145 -45.25 -15.33 -14.83
CA GLN A 145 -46.24 -14.28 -14.53
C GLN A 145 -46.22 -13.13 -15.55
N THR A 146 -45.04 -12.76 -16.02
CA THR A 146 -44.88 -11.65 -16.94
C THR A 146 -44.94 -12.04 -18.40
N GLY A 147 -44.73 -13.32 -18.71
CA GLY A 147 -44.54 -13.81 -20.08
C GLY A 147 -43.21 -13.46 -20.71
N ILE A 148 -42.31 -12.78 -19.97
CA ILE A 148 -40.98 -12.37 -20.45
C ILE A 148 -39.97 -13.40 -19.97
N LYS A 149 -39.08 -13.85 -20.87
CA LYS A 149 -38.02 -14.80 -20.55
C LYS A 149 -36.67 -14.22 -20.87
N CYS A 150 -35.72 -14.37 -19.96
CA CYS A 150 -34.30 -14.15 -20.25
C CYS A 150 -33.66 -15.45 -20.81
N ASP A 151 -32.59 -15.30 -21.55
CA ASP A 151 -31.85 -16.45 -22.09
C ASP A 151 -30.80 -16.94 -21.08
N SER A 152 -30.27 -16.04 -20.24
CA SER A 152 -29.32 -16.39 -19.19
C SER A 152 -29.27 -15.33 -18.09
N TRP A 153 -28.70 -15.70 -16.95
CA TRP A 153 -28.45 -14.78 -15.85
C TRP A 153 -27.18 -15.13 -15.07
N GLN A 154 -26.63 -14.16 -14.38
CA GLN A 154 -25.43 -14.30 -13.53
C GLN A 154 -25.56 -13.45 -12.27
N THR A 155 -24.72 -13.77 -11.27
CA THR A 155 -24.55 -12.96 -10.08
C THR A 155 -23.17 -12.29 -10.12
N LYS A 156 -23.11 -10.99 -9.82
CA LYS A 156 -21.87 -10.21 -9.79
C LYS A 156 -21.87 -9.31 -8.55
N TYR A 157 -20.72 -9.07 -7.95
CA TYR A 157 -20.59 -8.03 -6.93
C TYR A 157 -20.58 -6.68 -7.65
N MET A 158 -21.60 -5.86 -7.42
CA MET A 158 -21.74 -4.56 -8.05
C MET A 158 -21.79 -3.45 -7.00
N VAL A 159 -21.07 -2.37 -7.24
CA VAL A 159 -20.93 -1.26 -6.31
C VAL A 159 -22.02 -0.22 -6.43
N THR A 160 -22.57 -0.05 -7.64
CA THR A 160 -23.48 1.05 -7.99
C THR A 160 -24.88 0.62 -8.38
N LYS A 161 -25.09 -0.66 -8.68
CA LYS A 161 -26.34 -1.19 -9.23
C LYS A 161 -26.77 -2.43 -8.46
N TRP A 162 -28.07 -2.63 -8.38
CA TRP A 162 -28.65 -3.85 -7.81
C TRP A 162 -28.87 -4.95 -8.84
N GLY A 163 -28.97 -4.56 -10.11
CA GLY A 163 -29.09 -5.45 -11.25
C GLY A 163 -28.67 -4.75 -12.54
N ALA A 164 -28.57 -5.49 -13.61
CA ALA A 164 -28.34 -4.98 -14.95
C ALA A 164 -28.97 -5.92 -16.00
N CYS A 165 -29.37 -5.37 -17.16
CA CYS A 165 -29.94 -6.13 -18.25
C CYS A 165 -29.24 -5.79 -19.57
N SER A 166 -28.83 -6.83 -20.31
CA SER A 166 -28.48 -6.70 -21.73
C SER A 166 -29.70 -7.14 -22.57
N THR A 167 -30.36 -6.17 -23.15
CA THR A 167 -31.56 -6.42 -23.99
C THR A 167 -31.24 -7.20 -25.25
N ASP A 168 -30.05 -6.98 -25.82
CA ASP A 168 -29.62 -7.62 -27.07
C ASP A 168 -29.30 -9.10 -26.87
N LYS A 169 -28.73 -9.44 -25.70
CA LYS A 169 -28.37 -10.81 -25.31
C LYS A 169 -29.41 -11.47 -24.39
N LYS A 170 -30.47 -10.76 -24.03
CA LYS A 170 -31.48 -11.18 -23.04
C LYS A 170 -30.83 -11.77 -21.78
N LYS A 171 -29.73 -11.15 -21.32
CA LYS A 171 -28.97 -11.60 -20.15
C LYS A 171 -29.18 -10.65 -18.99
N LEU A 172 -29.36 -11.22 -17.79
CA LEU A 172 -29.57 -10.47 -16.56
C LEU A 172 -28.38 -10.67 -15.61
N TRP A 173 -28.02 -9.62 -14.86
CA TRP A 173 -27.05 -9.68 -13.78
C TRP A 173 -27.71 -9.26 -12.47
N PHE A 174 -27.41 -9.94 -11.39
CA PHE A 174 -27.92 -9.68 -10.05
C PHE A 174 -26.76 -9.39 -9.09
N ASN A 175 -26.87 -8.29 -8.35
CA ASN A 175 -25.84 -7.92 -7.38
C ASN A 175 -25.80 -8.93 -6.22
N LEU A 176 -24.59 -9.42 -5.90
CA LEU A 176 -24.34 -10.34 -4.82
C LEU A 176 -24.87 -9.84 -3.46
N GLN A 177 -24.86 -8.53 -3.22
CA GLN A 177 -25.36 -7.91 -2.00
C GLN A 177 -26.87 -8.12 -1.78
N LEU A 178 -27.62 -8.55 -2.80
CA LEU A 178 -29.05 -8.90 -2.68
C LEU A 178 -29.29 -10.07 -1.73
N ALA A 179 -28.32 -10.98 -1.56
CA ALA A 179 -28.40 -12.08 -0.58
C ALA A 179 -28.54 -11.56 0.87
N GLN A 180 -28.13 -10.33 1.14
CA GLN A 180 -28.25 -9.71 2.46
C GLN A 180 -29.57 -8.97 2.68
N LYS A 181 -30.36 -8.76 1.63
CA LYS A 181 -31.59 -7.97 1.64
C LYS A 181 -32.83 -8.85 1.77
N PRO A 182 -33.98 -8.30 2.18
CA PRO A 182 -35.25 -9.05 2.18
C PRO A 182 -35.58 -9.66 0.81
N TYR A 183 -36.26 -10.80 0.81
CA TYR A 183 -36.67 -11.47 -0.43
C TYR A 183 -37.45 -10.59 -1.39
N ALA A 184 -38.27 -9.67 -0.86
CA ALA A 184 -39.01 -8.70 -1.67
C ALA A 184 -38.11 -7.83 -2.55
N CYS A 185 -36.91 -7.50 -2.06
CA CYS A 185 -35.91 -6.73 -2.83
C CYS A 185 -35.39 -7.56 -4.00
N LEU A 186 -35.12 -8.86 -3.82
CA LEU A 186 -34.73 -9.74 -4.92
C LEU A 186 -35.85 -9.87 -5.94
N ASP A 187 -37.09 -10.09 -5.52
CA ASP A 187 -38.26 -10.15 -6.40
C ASP A 187 -38.42 -8.85 -7.22
N TYR A 188 -38.23 -7.69 -6.57
CA TYR A 188 -38.27 -6.40 -7.24
C TYR A 188 -37.18 -6.27 -8.31
N ILE A 189 -35.94 -6.64 -8.03
CA ILE A 189 -34.88 -6.57 -9.00
C ILE A 189 -35.04 -7.56 -10.14
N ILE A 190 -35.52 -8.80 -9.88
CA ILE A 190 -35.84 -9.77 -10.92
C ILE A 190 -36.90 -9.20 -11.88
N LEU A 191 -37.98 -8.67 -11.36
CA LEU A 191 -39.04 -8.07 -12.19
C LEU A 191 -38.54 -6.83 -12.95
N HIS A 192 -37.72 -5.98 -12.30
CA HIS A 192 -37.14 -4.78 -12.87
C HIS A 192 -36.28 -5.11 -14.10
N GLU A 193 -35.33 -6.04 -13.96
CA GLU A 193 -34.42 -6.43 -15.03
C GLU A 193 -35.14 -7.20 -16.16
N LEU A 194 -36.14 -8.02 -15.82
CA LEU A 194 -37.02 -8.64 -16.83
C LEU A 194 -37.79 -7.58 -17.62
N THR A 195 -38.30 -6.54 -16.95
CA THR A 195 -39.06 -5.47 -17.61
C THR A 195 -38.16 -4.68 -18.59
N HIS A 196 -36.85 -4.58 -18.34
CA HIS A 196 -35.93 -4.00 -19.29
C HIS A 196 -35.80 -4.79 -20.62
N LEU A 197 -36.18 -6.05 -20.65
CA LEU A 197 -36.28 -6.81 -21.91
C LEU A 197 -37.43 -6.32 -22.80
N LEU A 198 -38.42 -5.59 -22.25
CA LEU A 198 -39.51 -4.95 -23.02
C LEU A 198 -39.12 -3.52 -23.45
N THR A 199 -38.50 -2.76 -22.54
CA THR A 199 -38.11 -1.36 -22.78
C THR A 199 -36.84 -1.00 -22.06
N ARG A 200 -35.90 -0.36 -22.78
CA ARG A 200 -34.61 0.04 -22.23
C ARG A 200 -34.69 1.21 -21.25
N LYS A 201 -35.81 1.97 -21.28
CA LYS A 201 -36.00 3.17 -20.47
C LYS A 201 -37.06 2.94 -19.40
N HIS A 202 -36.97 3.67 -18.30
CA HIS A 202 -38.02 3.72 -17.28
C HIS A 202 -39.17 4.64 -17.74
N ASP A 203 -39.75 4.36 -18.87
CA ASP A 203 -40.86 5.09 -19.47
C ASP A 203 -42.24 4.64 -18.95
N ALA A 204 -43.31 5.17 -19.54
CA ALA A 204 -44.67 4.84 -19.13
C ALA A 204 -44.97 3.33 -19.28
N THR A 205 -44.39 2.64 -20.29
CA THR A 205 -44.52 1.20 -20.49
C THR A 205 -43.87 0.42 -19.38
N PHE A 206 -42.67 0.81 -18.99
CA PHE A 206 -41.96 0.23 -17.84
C PHE A 206 -42.77 0.37 -16.56
N ILE A 207 -43.24 1.59 -16.27
CA ILE A 207 -44.00 1.90 -15.06
C ILE A 207 -45.31 1.10 -15.04
N ALA A 208 -46.06 1.05 -16.14
CA ALA A 208 -47.29 0.31 -16.22
C ALA A 208 -47.08 -1.20 -16.00
N HIS A 209 -45.97 -1.75 -16.52
CA HIS A 209 -45.64 -3.16 -16.33
C HIS A 209 -45.28 -3.45 -14.88
N MET A 210 -44.48 -2.60 -14.25
CA MET A 210 -44.12 -2.72 -12.82
C MET A 210 -45.37 -2.57 -11.93
N ASP A 211 -46.20 -1.56 -12.18
CA ASP A 211 -47.47 -1.35 -11.42
C ASP A 211 -48.44 -2.52 -11.53
N ARG A 212 -48.48 -3.18 -12.69
CA ARG A 212 -49.35 -4.34 -12.93
C ARG A 212 -48.89 -5.58 -12.14
N HIS A 213 -47.59 -5.85 -12.09
CA HIS A 213 -47.06 -7.10 -11.55
C HIS A 213 -46.60 -6.99 -10.10
N MET A 214 -46.25 -5.78 -9.63
CA MET A 214 -45.79 -5.49 -8.26
C MET A 214 -46.26 -4.09 -7.83
N PRO A 215 -47.52 -3.89 -7.46
CA PRO A 215 -48.05 -2.52 -7.15
C PRO A 215 -47.26 -1.75 -6.11
N ASN A 216 -46.62 -2.43 -5.15
CA ASN A 216 -45.83 -1.83 -4.08
C ASN A 216 -44.33 -1.70 -4.40
N TRP A 217 -43.94 -1.84 -5.66
CA TRP A 217 -42.50 -1.81 -6.06
C TRP A 217 -41.78 -0.51 -5.65
N ARG A 218 -42.51 0.62 -5.57
CA ARG A 218 -41.90 1.92 -5.17
C ARG A 218 -41.46 1.90 -3.71
N GLU A 219 -42.20 1.27 -2.84
CA GLU A 219 -41.89 1.10 -1.42
C GLU A 219 -40.67 0.18 -1.26
N ILE A 220 -40.68 -0.94 -1.95
CA ILE A 220 -39.57 -1.91 -1.95
C ILE A 220 -38.28 -1.26 -2.52
N ARG A 221 -38.39 -0.49 -3.61
CA ARG A 221 -37.30 0.27 -4.16
C ARG A 221 -36.72 1.24 -3.15
N LYS A 222 -37.60 1.95 -2.41
CA LYS A 222 -37.14 2.89 -1.36
C LYS A 222 -36.44 2.14 -0.24
N GLU A 223 -37.00 1.06 0.27
CA GLU A 223 -36.39 0.22 1.29
C GLU A 223 -34.99 -0.30 0.85
N LEU A 224 -34.87 -0.76 -0.39
CA LEU A 224 -33.63 -1.24 -0.95
C LEU A 224 -32.57 -0.12 -1.04
N ASN A 225 -32.97 1.08 -1.50
CA ASN A 225 -32.05 2.21 -1.64
C ASN A 225 -31.66 2.84 -0.29
N ASP A 226 -32.57 2.81 0.71
CA ASP A 226 -32.30 3.29 2.07
C ASP A 226 -31.48 2.25 2.89
N SER A 227 -31.35 1.01 2.40
CA SER A 227 -30.61 -0.03 3.08
C SER A 227 -29.11 0.21 2.99
N ARG A 228 -28.36 -0.17 4.06
CA ARG A 228 -26.90 -0.09 4.06
C ARG A 228 -26.31 -0.97 2.96
N LEU A 229 -25.40 -0.40 2.17
CA LEU A 229 -24.52 -1.14 1.28
C LEU A 229 -23.33 -1.68 2.09
N ASP A 230 -22.70 -2.72 1.58
CA ASP A 230 -21.43 -3.18 2.14
C ASP A 230 -20.36 -2.06 2.09
N TYR A 231 -19.38 -2.19 2.98
CA TYR A 231 -18.18 -1.37 2.91
C TYR A 231 -17.56 -1.55 1.52
N TYR A 232 -17.41 -0.45 0.84
CA TYR A 232 -16.65 -0.39 -0.37
C TYR A 232 -15.42 0.47 -0.06
N GLU A 233 -14.30 -0.20 0.06
CA GLU A 233 -13.04 0.43 -0.28
C GLU A 233 -13.08 0.49 -1.80
N ALA A 234 -12.97 1.68 -2.41
CA ALA A 234 -12.58 1.69 -3.81
C ALA A 234 -11.40 0.72 -3.86
N GLN A 235 -11.54 -0.40 -4.55
CA GLN A 235 -10.37 -1.15 -4.93
C GLN A 235 -9.61 -0.11 -5.72
N ASP A 236 -8.62 0.48 -5.07
CA ASP A 236 -7.63 1.28 -5.76
C ASP A 236 -6.96 0.25 -6.66
N GLU A 237 -7.53 0.13 -7.87
CA GLU A 237 -6.81 -0.51 -8.96
C GLU A 237 -5.42 0.05 -8.87
N SER A 238 -4.45 -0.81 -8.67
CA SER A 238 -3.09 -0.35 -8.53
C SER A 238 -2.74 0.54 -9.72
N PRO A 239 -1.90 1.55 -9.58
CA PRO A 239 -1.50 2.39 -10.70
C PRO A 239 -1.02 1.59 -11.90
N LEU A 240 -0.34 0.46 -11.68
CA LEU A 240 0.06 -0.45 -12.75
C LEU A 240 -1.14 -1.12 -13.42
N GLN A 241 -2.09 -1.63 -12.66
CA GLN A 241 -3.33 -2.22 -13.21
C GLN A 241 -4.12 -1.21 -14.04
N LYS A 242 -4.28 0.03 -13.55
CA LYS A 242 -4.92 1.13 -14.31
C LYS A 242 -4.23 1.39 -15.64
N LEU A 243 -2.91 1.40 -15.63
CA LEU A 243 -2.12 1.62 -16.85
C LEU A 243 -2.29 0.48 -17.85
N ILE A 244 -2.28 -0.76 -17.38
CA ILE A 244 -2.49 -1.96 -18.20
C ILE A 244 -3.90 -1.95 -18.81
N ASP A 245 -4.93 -1.72 -17.99
CA ASP A 245 -6.32 -1.66 -18.44
C ASP A 245 -6.56 -0.56 -19.49
N GLN A 246 -5.89 0.57 -19.35
CA GLN A 246 -6.02 1.68 -20.29
C GLN A 246 -5.24 1.50 -21.59
N SER A 247 -4.09 0.82 -21.57
CA SER A 247 -3.16 0.81 -22.69
C SER A 247 -2.92 -0.55 -23.33
N ARG A 248 -3.22 -1.67 -22.63
CA ARG A 248 -2.92 -3.05 -23.06
C ARG A 248 -4.11 -4.00 -22.94
N TYR A 249 -5.28 -3.50 -22.61
CA TYR A 249 -6.49 -4.31 -22.48
C TYR A 249 -6.77 -5.16 -23.75
N ASP A 250 -6.67 -4.53 -24.94
CA ASP A 250 -6.95 -5.24 -26.20
C ASP A 250 -5.91 -6.35 -26.47
N ASP A 251 -4.63 -6.12 -26.20
CA ASP A 251 -3.57 -7.12 -26.36
C ASP A 251 -3.83 -8.34 -25.44
N ILE A 252 -4.21 -8.08 -24.20
CA ILE A 252 -4.50 -9.11 -23.19
C ILE A 252 -5.78 -9.88 -23.58
N ARG A 253 -6.81 -9.16 -24.03
CA ARG A 253 -8.07 -9.75 -24.45
C ARG A 253 -7.89 -10.67 -25.66
N ASP A 254 -7.12 -10.25 -26.67
CA ASP A 254 -6.85 -11.04 -27.84
C ASP A 254 -6.08 -12.33 -27.51
N ALA A 255 -5.10 -12.27 -26.59
CA ALA A 255 -4.40 -13.43 -26.10
C ALA A 255 -5.32 -14.38 -25.30
N ALA A 256 -6.19 -13.84 -24.45
CA ALA A 256 -7.18 -14.62 -23.71
C ALA A 256 -8.14 -15.36 -24.66
N ILE A 257 -8.66 -14.66 -25.68
CA ILE A 257 -9.53 -15.25 -26.70
C ILE A 257 -8.82 -16.37 -27.44
N THR A 258 -7.58 -16.14 -27.86
CA THR A 258 -6.77 -17.14 -28.58
C THR A 258 -6.58 -18.41 -27.72
N TYR A 259 -6.19 -18.23 -26.47
CA TYR A 259 -5.99 -19.34 -25.55
C TYR A 259 -7.26 -20.16 -25.32
N ILE A 260 -8.40 -19.50 -25.06
CA ILE A 260 -9.69 -20.18 -24.83
C ILE A 260 -10.13 -20.93 -26.10
N GLN A 261 -9.92 -20.37 -27.29
CA GLN A 261 -10.23 -21.03 -28.54
C GLN A 261 -9.34 -22.26 -28.82
N GLU A 262 -8.08 -22.20 -28.47
CA GLU A 262 -7.14 -23.34 -28.58
C GLU A 262 -7.49 -24.48 -27.61
N GLU A 263 -7.84 -24.15 -26.37
CA GLU A 263 -8.25 -25.12 -25.35
C GLU A 263 -9.53 -25.89 -25.80
N HIS A 264 -10.42 -25.22 -26.51
CA HIS A 264 -11.68 -25.77 -27.01
C HIS A 264 -11.66 -26.05 -28.53
N SER A 265 -10.57 -26.56 -29.06
CA SER A 265 -10.29 -26.72 -30.50
C SER A 265 -11.37 -27.47 -31.31
N GLY A 266 -12.21 -28.29 -30.66
CA GLY A 266 -13.37 -28.96 -31.31
C GLY A 266 -14.53 -28.03 -31.66
N ASP A 267 -14.74 -26.94 -30.91
CA ASP A 267 -15.86 -26.00 -31.02
C ASP A 267 -15.42 -24.54 -31.27
N ALA A 268 -14.15 -24.30 -31.55
CA ALA A 268 -13.50 -22.98 -31.62
C ALA A 268 -14.22 -21.94 -32.51
N LYS A 269 -14.90 -22.37 -33.58
CA LYS A 269 -15.62 -21.48 -34.50
C LYS A 269 -16.97 -20.96 -33.93
N ARG A 270 -17.41 -21.48 -32.80
CA ARG A 270 -18.72 -21.17 -32.18
C ARG A 270 -18.58 -20.52 -30.79
N LEU A 271 -17.36 -20.45 -30.24
CA LEU A 271 -17.06 -19.80 -28.99
C LEU A 271 -17.03 -18.28 -29.14
N SER A 272 -17.65 -17.58 -28.19
CA SER A 272 -17.61 -16.13 -28.12
C SER A 272 -17.25 -15.69 -26.72
N VAL A 273 -16.10 -15.03 -26.56
CA VAL A 273 -15.80 -14.30 -25.31
C VAL A 273 -16.63 -13.03 -25.31
N ILE A 274 -17.57 -12.94 -24.38
CA ILE A 274 -18.55 -11.87 -24.31
C ILE A 274 -18.04 -10.68 -23.53
N ASP A 275 -17.37 -10.96 -22.40
CA ASP A 275 -16.82 -9.96 -21.53
C ASP A 275 -15.51 -10.46 -20.92
N MET A 276 -14.60 -9.53 -20.60
CA MET A 276 -13.37 -9.80 -19.88
C MET A 276 -13.11 -8.66 -18.89
N GLU A 277 -12.74 -8.98 -17.68
CA GLU A 277 -12.32 -8.02 -16.68
C GLU A 277 -10.90 -8.36 -16.19
N ILE A 278 -10.04 -7.34 -16.06
CA ILE A 278 -8.75 -7.48 -15.38
C ILE A 278 -9.00 -7.34 -13.89
N GLU A 279 -8.91 -8.44 -13.18
CA GLU A 279 -9.25 -8.49 -11.75
C GLU A 279 -8.08 -8.03 -10.87
N ASN A 280 -6.85 -8.41 -11.24
CA ASN A 280 -5.66 -8.08 -10.46
C ASN A 280 -4.39 -8.17 -11.30
N VAL A 281 -3.31 -7.54 -10.80
CA VAL A 281 -1.95 -7.69 -11.31
C VAL A 281 -1.07 -8.13 -10.15
N ILE A 282 -0.45 -9.30 -10.26
CA ILE A 282 0.32 -9.98 -9.20
C ILE A 282 1.69 -10.44 -9.72
N HIS A 283 2.53 -11.01 -8.84
CA HIS A 283 3.88 -11.50 -9.14
C HIS A 283 4.76 -10.44 -9.82
N ILE A 284 4.63 -9.18 -9.35
CA ILE A 284 5.34 -8.05 -9.94
C ILE A 284 6.81 -8.09 -9.51
N GLU A 285 7.70 -8.21 -10.49
CA GLU A 285 9.15 -8.21 -10.24
C GLU A 285 9.92 -7.39 -11.28
N GLN A 286 11.06 -6.87 -10.86
CA GLN A 286 12.01 -6.22 -11.76
C GLN A 286 13.06 -7.26 -12.21
N LEU A 287 13.16 -7.49 -13.52
CA LEU A 287 14.13 -8.42 -14.12
C LEU A 287 15.47 -7.73 -14.38
N GLU A 288 15.45 -6.59 -15.04
CA GLU A 288 16.60 -5.76 -15.40
C GLU A 288 16.24 -4.29 -15.23
N ASP A 289 17.21 -3.38 -15.43
CA ASP A 289 16.97 -1.96 -15.36
C ASP A 289 15.88 -1.53 -16.36
N GLY A 290 14.73 -1.12 -15.84
CA GLY A 290 13.58 -0.68 -16.63
C GLY A 290 12.70 -1.80 -17.18
N VAL A 291 13.02 -3.09 -16.97
CA VAL A 291 12.17 -4.22 -17.39
C VAL A 291 11.47 -4.82 -16.17
N ILE A 292 10.15 -4.92 -16.24
CA ILE A 292 9.34 -5.61 -15.24
C ILE A 292 8.59 -6.80 -15.84
N ALA A 293 8.39 -7.83 -15.03
CA ALA A 293 7.48 -8.93 -15.29
C ALA A 293 6.34 -8.94 -14.30
N PHE A 294 5.16 -9.39 -14.71
CA PHE A 294 3.98 -9.50 -13.86
C PHE A 294 2.95 -10.44 -14.47
N ASP A 295 2.05 -10.92 -13.63
CA ASP A 295 0.91 -11.73 -14.06
C ASP A 295 -0.39 -10.91 -13.99
N VAL A 296 -1.15 -10.90 -15.07
CA VAL A 296 -2.50 -10.34 -15.12
C VAL A 296 -3.49 -11.47 -14.84
N ILE A 297 -4.30 -11.31 -13.81
CA ILE A 297 -5.44 -12.19 -13.52
C ILE A 297 -6.67 -11.59 -14.19
N ALA A 298 -7.27 -12.35 -15.10
CA ALA A 298 -8.45 -11.92 -15.84
C ALA A 298 -9.58 -12.93 -15.71
N SER A 299 -10.79 -12.44 -15.54
CA SER A 299 -12.03 -13.23 -15.64
C SER A 299 -12.65 -13.04 -17.02
N CYS A 300 -13.04 -14.12 -17.68
CA CYS A 300 -13.62 -14.13 -19.01
C CYS A 300 -14.96 -14.82 -19.01
N ASP A 301 -16.01 -14.13 -19.43
CA ASP A 301 -17.33 -14.72 -19.70
C ASP A 301 -17.36 -15.30 -21.11
N VAL A 302 -17.46 -16.64 -21.22
CA VAL A 302 -17.43 -17.37 -22.49
C VAL A 302 -18.78 -18.00 -22.79
N GLU A 303 -19.35 -17.68 -23.92
CA GLU A 303 -20.54 -18.38 -24.43
C GLU A 303 -20.13 -19.67 -25.12
N MET A 304 -20.55 -20.81 -24.54
CA MET A 304 -20.27 -22.14 -25.06
C MET A 304 -21.39 -22.61 -25.98
N PRO A 305 -21.09 -23.21 -27.15
CA PRO A 305 -22.12 -23.73 -28.04
C PRO A 305 -22.84 -24.90 -27.38
N SER A 306 -24.16 -24.91 -27.48
CA SER A 306 -24.98 -26.05 -27.02
C SER A 306 -25.73 -26.66 -28.19
N ALA A 307 -25.87 -28.01 -28.21
CA ALA A 307 -26.65 -28.73 -29.17
C ALA A 307 -28.17 -28.38 -29.11
N SER A 308 -28.64 -27.77 -28.05
CA SER A 308 -30.03 -27.43 -27.77
C SER A 308 -30.43 -25.99 -28.08
N ARG A 309 -29.72 -25.23 -28.91
CA ARG A 309 -29.94 -23.80 -29.26
C ARG A 309 -29.83 -22.79 -28.10
N LYS A 310 -29.62 -23.21 -26.87
CA LYS A 310 -29.31 -22.34 -25.74
C LYS A 310 -27.83 -22.54 -25.40
N GLY A 311 -26.95 -21.59 -25.75
CA GLY A 311 -25.60 -21.54 -25.25
C GLY A 311 -25.60 -21.49 -23.70
N TYR A 312 -24.66 -22.10 -23.06
CA TYR A 312 -24.40 -21.91 -21.64
C TYR A 312 -23.14 -21.07 -21.47
N PHE A 313 -23.07 -20.32 -20.37
CA PHE A 313 -21.95 -19.43 -20.11
C PHE A 313 -21.05 -20.10 -19.08
N ASN A 314 -19.74 -20.09 -19.38
CA ASN A 314 -18.69 -20.47 -18.46
C ASN A 314 -17.83 -19.25 -18.14
N GLU A 315 -17.50 -19.06 -16.88
CA GLU A 315 -16.51 -18.12 -16.44
C GLU A 315 -15.15 -18.81 -16.44
N HIS A 316 -14.19 -18.27 -17.20
CA HIS A 316 -12.82 -18.73 -17.25
C HIS A 316 -11.93 -17.72 -16.52
N TRP A 317 -11.08 -18.23 -15.62
CA TRP A 317 -10.08 -17.45 -14.95
C TRP A 317 -8.71 -17.74 -15.55
N LEU A 318 -8.07 -16.68 -16.03
CA LEU A 318 -6.81 -16.79 -16.75
C LEU A 318 -5.71 -16.00 -16.01
N LYS A 319 -4.53 -16.62 -15.98
CA LYS A 319 -3.29 -15.97 -15.60
C LYS A 319 -2.46 -15.73 -16.85
N ILE A 320 -2.14 -14.47 -17.11
CA ILE A 320 -1.44 -14.01 -18.31
C ILE A 320 -0.12 -13.41 -17.87
N HIS A 321 0.98 -14.14 -18.13
CA HIS A 321 2.33 -13.70 -17.81
C HIS A 321 2.80 -12.67 -18.83
N CYS A 322 3.18 -11.48 -18.36
CA CYS A 322 3.55 -10.33 -19.16
C CYS A 322 4.93 -9.80 -18.80
N GLN A 323 5.60 -9.21 -19.78
CA GLN A 323 6.82 -8.43 -19.59
C GLN A 323 6.70 -7.10 -20.33
N VAL A 324 7.28 -6.05 -19.75
CA VAL A 324 7.29 -4.71 -20.36
C VAL A 324 8.54 -3.95 -19.99
N THR A 325 9.03 -3.12 -20.91
CA THR A 325 10.06 -2.12 -20.62
C THR A 325 9.38 -0.82 -20.22
N LEU A 326 9.64 -0.35 -19.01
CA LEU A 326 9.13 0.91 -18.49
C LEU A 326 9.90 2.08 -19.14
N GLY A 327 9.18 3.01 -19.76
CA GLY A 327 9.76 4.15 -20.45
C GLY A 327 8.76 5.31 -20.59
N ILE A 328 8.76 5.97 -21.74
CA ILE A 328 7.79 7.02 -22.06
C ILE A 328 6.38 6.41 -22.24
N ASP A 329 6.35 5.17 -22.69
CA ASP A 329 5.17 4.33 -22.88
C ASP A 329 5.47 2.91 -22.42
N MET A 330 4.50 2.00 -22.52
CA MET A 330 4.71 0.57 -22.29
C MET A 330 5.31 -0.11 -23.53
N SER A 331 6.44 0.39 -24.00
CA SER A 331 7.13 -0.18 -25.15
C SER A 331 7.68 -1.57 -24.83
N GLY A 332 7.71 -2.43 -25.83
CA GLY A 332 8.18 -3.80 -25.63
C GLY A 332 7.28 -4.66 -24.75
N PHE A 333 6.00 -4.28 -24.58
CA PHE A 333 5.03 -5.16 -23.94
C PHE A 333 4.91 -6.48 -24.68
N ARG A 334 5.03 -7.57 -23.96
CA ARG A 334 4.96 -8.93 -24.49
C ARG A 334 4.17 -9.81 -23.56
N ILE A 335 3.30 -10.62 -24.13
CA ILE A 335 2.66 -11.74 -23.44
C ILE A 335 3.53 -12.95 -23.61
N MET A 336 3.97 -13.52 -22.51
CA MET A 336 4.92 -14.65 -22.50
C MET A 336 4.19 -15.99 -22.46
N SER A 337 3.10 -16.06 -21.67
CA SER A 337 2.25 -17.26 -21.58
C SER A 337 0.85 -16.89 -21.07
N VAL A 338 -0.12 -17.74 -21.38
CA VAL A 338 -1.48 -17.70 -20.86
C VAL A 338 -1.81 -19.07 -20.30
N GLY A 339 -2.47 -19.14 -19.16
CA GLY A 339 -2.91 -20.39 -18.53
C GLY A 339 -4.13 -20.20 -17.66
N ASN A 340 -4.82 -21.29 -17.32
CA ASN A 340 -5.94 -21.25 -16.38
C ASN A 340 -5.42 -20.99 -14.96
N CYS A 341 -6.22 -20.31 -14.15
CA CYS A 341 -5.95 -20.07 -12.73
C CYS A 341 -7.22 -20.18 -11.88
N GLU A 342 -7.05 -20.19 -10.57
CA GLU A 342 -8.15 -20.15 -9.63
C GLU A 342 -8.57 -18.68 -9.37
N PRO A 343 -9.87 -18.43 -9.08
CA PRO A 343 -10.39 -17.08 -8.84
C PRO A 343 -9.74 -16.29 -7.70
N GLN A 344 -8.97 -16.95 -6.85
CA GLN A 344 -8.38 -16.41 -5.64
C GLN A 344 -6.85 -16.51 -5.63
N GLU A 345 -6.23 -16.57 -6.80
CA GLU A 345 -4.77 -16.61 -6.86
C GLU A 345 -4.20 -15.31 -6.31
N GLU A 346 -3.61 -15.39 -5.13
CA GLU A 346 -2.90 -14.29 -4.46
C GLU A 346 -1.40 -14.50 -4.59
N SER A 347 -0.65 -13.42 -4.67
CA SER A 347 0.80 -13.48 -4.68
C SER A 347 1.34 -13.34 -3.26
N ASP A 348 1.93 -14.40 -2.74
CA ASP A 348 2.80 -14.31 -1.54
C ASP A 348 4.23 -13.88 -1.89
N ASN A 349 4.54 -13.66 -3.17
CA ASN A 349 5.89 -13.47 -3.70
C ASN A 349 6.10 -12.16 -4.49
N ASP A 350 5.24 -11.17 -4.33
CA ASP A 350 5.45 -9.87 -4.97
C ASP A 350 6.74 -9.22 -4.48
N ARG A 351 7.62 -8.86 -5.41
CA ARG A 351 8.86 -8.11 -5.13
C ARG A 351 8.68 -6.61 -5.28
N LEU A 352 7.64 -6.20 -6.00
CA LEU A 352 7.23 -4.81 -6.15
C LEU A 352 5.74 -4.68 -5.81
N SER A 353 5.36 -3.55 -5.22
CA SER A 353 3.95 -3.20 -5.03
C SER A 353 3.28 -2.85 -6.36
N GLY A 354 1.96 -2.72 -6.37
CA GLY A 354 1.22 -2.23 -7.54
C GLY A 354 1.53 -0.78 -7.93
N GLU A 355 2.29 -0.04 -7.11
CA GLU A 355 2.89 1.26 -7.41
C GLU A 355 4.35 1.13 -7.87
N LEU A 356 4.86 -0.10 -8.04
CA LEU A 356 6.24 -0.43 -8.37
C LEU A 356 7.29 0.03 -7.33
N VAL A 357 6.90 0.11 -6.07
CA VAL A 357 7.82 0.28 -4.95
C VAL A 357 8.33 -1.10 -4.52
N PRO A 358 9.64 -1.29 -4.32
CA PRO A 358 10.17 -2.56 -3.81
C PRO A 358 9.54 -2.95 -2.47
N ILE A 359 9.18 -4.23 -2.33
CA ILE A 359 8.72 -4.80 -1.06
C ILE A 359 9.94 -5.37 -0.35
N ILE A 360 10.50 -4.61 0.58
CA ILE A 360 11.74 -4.93 1.29
C ILE A 360 11.44 -4.91 2.78
N SER A 361 11.69 -6.03 3.47
CA SER A 361 11.62 -6.07 4.92
C SER A 361 12.93 -5.54 5.56
N ARG A 362 12.88 -5.22 6.85
CA ARG A 362 14.08 -4.73 7.58
C ARG A 362 15.23 -5.75 7.55
N GLU A 363 14.91 -7.03 7.59
CA GLU A 363 15.86 -8.14 7.54
C GLU A 363 16.61 -8.19 6.21
N GLN A 364 16.00 -7.69 5.14
CA GLN A 364 16.56 -7.67 3.78
C GLN A 364 17.42 -6.42 3.49
N PHE A 365 17.51 -5.45 4.40
CA PHE A 365 18.30 -4.23 4.17
C PHE A 365 19.79 -4.53 3.94
N GLU A 366 20.32 -5.55 4.59
CA GLU A 366 21.72 -5.95 4.37
C GLU A 366 21.92 -6.51 2.96
N ASP A 367 21.02 -7.41 2.52
CA ASP A 367 21.06 -7.99 1.17
C ASP A 367 20.94 -6.91 0.08
N GLU A 368 20.11 -5.89 0.30
CA GLU A 368 19.98 -4.79 -0.66
C GLU A 368 21.25 -3.91 -0.71
N ALA A 369 21.90 -3.68 0.42
CA ALA A 369 23.19 -3.00 0.45
C ALA A 369 24.30 -3.82 -0.22
N GLU A 370 24.32 -5.14 0.00
CA GLU A 370 25.28 -6.06 -0.66
C GLU A 370 25.05 -6.09 -2.18
N LYS A 371 23.81 -6.14 -2.66
CA LYS A 371 23.49 -6.04 -4.10
C LYS A 371 23.98 -4.73 -4.70
N PHE A 372 23.74 -3.61 -4.00
CA PHE A 372 24.23 -2.30 -4.43
C PHE A 372 25.76 -2.28 -4.55
N LEU A 373 26.46 -2.74 -3.51
CA LEU A 373 27.93 -2.75 -3.49
C LEU A 373 28.52 -3.76 -4.48
N THR A 374 27.92 -4.93 -4.66
CA THR A 374 28.33 -5.91 -5.69
C THR A 374 28.37 -5.26 -7.07
N ARG A 375 27.44 -4.36 -7.35
CA ARG A 375 27.36 -3.66 -8.64
C ARG A 375 28.33 -2.51 -8.76
N TYR A 376 28.53 -1.72 -7.70
CA TYR A 376 29.22 -0.44 -7.79
C TYR A 376 30.56 -0.36 -7.06
N CYS A 377 30.81 -1.19 -6.04
CA CYS A 377 32.05 -1.20 -5.26
C CYS A 377 32.26 -2.56 -4.55
N PRO A 378 32.49 -3.67 -5.29
CA PRO A 378 32.57 -5.02 -4.72
C PRO A 378 33.69 -5.19 -3.69
N GLU A 379 34.78 -4.44 -3.80
CA GLU A 379 35.90 -4.48 -2.85
C GLU A 379 35.53 -4.05 -1.43
N ALA A 380 34.50 -3.20 -1.30
CA ALA A 380 34.00 -2.77 0.01
C ALA A 380 33.28 -3.90 0.78
N LEU A 381 32.91 -4.99 0.12
CA LEU A 381 32.35 -6.19 0.76
C LEU A 381 33.45 -7.10 1.34
N GLU A 382 34.70 -6.97 0.90
CA GLU A 382 35.78 -7.88 1.27
C GLU A 382 36.69 -7.32 2.37
N LYS A 383 36.90 -6.01 2.40
CA LYS A 383 37.82 -5.35 3.33
C LYS A 383 37.24 -4.08 3.94
N PRO A 384 37.61 -3.76 5.20
CA PRO A 384 37.24 -2.48 5.82
C PRO A 384 37.86 -1.30 5.04
N MET A 385 37.01 -0.47 4.45
CA MET A 385 37.45 0.72 3.70
C MET A 385 36.31 1.74 3.62
N ARG A 386 36.66 3.00 3.43
CA ARG A 386 35.72 4.04 3.04
C ARG A 386 35.10 3.69 1.68
N VAL A 387 33.78 3.70 1.60
CA VAL A 387 33.05 3.54 0.32
C VAL A 387 33.09 4.86 -0.43
N PRO A 388 33.64 4.91 -1.66
CA PRO A 388 33.77 6.14 -2.42
C PRO A 388 32.44 6.57 -3.05
N ILE A 389 31.47 6.95 -2.22
CA ILE A 389 30.08 7.19 -2.65
C ILE A 389 29.95 8.31 -3.69
N GLU A 390 30.85 9.28 -3.67
CA GLU A 390 30.92 10.36 -4.68
C GLU A 390 31.32 9.81 -6.05
N THR A 391 32.25 8.86 -6.09
CA THR A 391 32.65 8.17 -7.32
C THR A 391 31.51 7.30 -7.82
N ILE A 392 30.86 6.56 -6.92
CA ILE A 392 29.68 5.73 -7.26
C ILE A 392 28.57 6.59 -7.85
N ALA A 393 28.27 7.75 -7.27
CA ALA A 393 27.29 8.69 -7.83
C ALA A 393 27.66 9.12 -9.26
N SER A 394 28.95 9.41 -9.49
CA SER A 394 29.47 9.75 -10.82
C SER A 394 29.33 8.60 -11.82
N ASP A 395 29.65 7.35 -11.40
CA ASP A 395 29.53 6.15 -12.23
C ASP A 395 28.05 5.84 -12.56
N MET A 396 27.13 6.17 -11.65
CA MET A 396 25.68 6.15 -11.88
C MET A 396 25.21 7.29 -12.79
N LYS A 397 26.13 8.15 -13.29
CA LYS A 397 25.84 9.35 -14.13
C LYS A 397 24.95 10.36 -13.41
N LEU A 398 25.11 10.48 -12.11
CA LEU A 398 24.42 11.47 -11.29
C LEU A 398 25.27 12.74 -11.18
N GLN A 399 24.63 13.89 -11.25
CA GLN A 399 25.24 15.19 -11.00
C GLN A 399 24.92 15.62 -9.56
N VAL A 400 25.94 15.86 -8.74
CA VAL A 400 25.77 16.37 -7.37
C VAL A 400 25.94 17.88 -7.37
N ILE A 401 25.01 18.62 -6.78
CA ILE A 401 24.98 20.08 -6.66
C ILE A 401 24.80 20.44 -5.18
N GLU A 402 25.66 21.34 -4.67
CA GLU A 402 25.72 21.75 -3.26
C GLU A 402 25.61 23.27 -3.09
N ASP A 403 24.87 23.96 -3.93
CA ASP A 403 24.81 25.42 -3.97
C ASP A 403 23.46 26.00 -3.53
N ILE A 404 22.47 25.16 -3.22
CA ILE A 404 21.10 25.58 -2.90
C ILE A 404 20.68 25.02 -1.53
N PRO A 405 20.29 25.90 -0.56
CA PRO A 405 19.64 25.44 0.65
C PRO A 405 18.30 24.75 0.34
N LEU A 406 18.05 23.58 0.93
CA LEU A 406 16.85 22.78 0.66
C LEU A 406 15.69 23.06 1.64
N SER A 407 15.97 23.67 2.78
CA SER A 407 14.98 24.12 3.76
C SER A 407 15.52 25.24 4.63
N ASP A 408 14.65 26.07 5.22
CA ASP A 408 15.10 27.18 6.09
C ASP A 408 15.76 26.66 7.39
N ASP A 409 15.27 25.53 7.91
CA ASP A 409 15.60 24.94 9.22
C ASP A 409 16.49 23.69 9.13
N LEU A 410 17.09 23.41 7.98
CA LEU A 410 17.87 22.20 7.71
C LEU A 410 17.09 20.89 8.02
N THR A 411 15.80 20.86 7.75
CA THR A 411 14.97 19.65 7.87
C THR A 411 15.27 18.65 6.74
N TYR A 412 15.73 19.14 5.58
CA TYR A 412 16.05 18.34 4.39
C TYR A 412 17.52 18.45 4.06
N PHE A 413 18.15 17.29 3.91
CA PHE A 413 19.58 17.16 3.65
C PHE A 413 19.88 16.97 2.18
N GLY A 414 19.04 16.26 1.45
CA GLY A 414 19.22 15.93 0.05
C GLY A 414 17.90 15.76 -0.70
N THR A 415 17.99 15.75 -2.01
CA THR A 415 16.90 15.38 -2.91
C THR A 415 17.43 14.89 -4.25
N ILE A 416 16.91 13.78 -4.75
CA ILE A 416 17.20 13.25 -6.09
C ILE A 416 16.08 13.60 -7.06
N ILE A 417 16.45 13.99 -8.29
CA ILE A 417 15.52 14.38 -9.34
C ILE A 417 15.33 13.25 -10.35
N PHE A 418 14.11 12.76 -10.49
CA PHE A 418 13.73 11.67 -11.40
C PHE A 418 13.21 12.15 -12.75
N ASP A 419 12.73 13.38 -12.86
CA ASP A 419 12.28 13.95 -14.13
C ASP A 419 12.62 15.45 -14.25
N ASN A 420 12.81 15.89 -15.50
CA ASN A 420 13.14 17.28 -15.78
C ASN A 420 11.98 18.23 -15.44
N GLY A 421 12.28 19.40 -14.92
CA GLY A 421 11.28 20.43 -14.70
C GLY A 421 11.48 21.24 -13.43
N ASN A 422 10.45 21.96 -13.02
CA ASN A 422 10.47 22.69 -11.77
C ASN A 422 9.99 21.77 -10.64
N VAL A 423 10.74 21.68 -9.57
CA VAL A 423 10.35 20.97 -8.35
C VAL A 423 9.86 22.01 -7.35
N LEU A 424 8.56 21.93 -7.05
CA LEU A 424 7.87 22.82 -6.13
C LEU A 424 7.51 22.05 -4.86
N ASP A 425 8.03 22.48 -3.72
CA ASP A 425 7.47 22.06 -2.45
C ASP A 425 6.45 23.11 -1.96
N LYS A 426 5.17 22.76 -2.05
CA LYS A 426 4.05 23.63 -1.64
C LYS A 426 4.06 23.96 -0.14
N HIS A 427 4.64 23.09 0.67
CA HIS A 427 4.70 23.27 2.13
C HIS A 427 5.90 24.12 2.58
N ARG A 428 6.94 24.30 1.73
CA ARG A 428 8.27 24.81 2.14
C ARG A 428 8.75 26.03 1.40
N LYS A 429 8.01 26.56 0.45
CA LYS A 429 8.35 27.76 -0.35
C LYS A 429 9.64 27.63 -1.17
N ILE A 430 10.24 26.44 -1.29
CA ILE A 430 11.46 26.25 -2.07
C ILE A 430 11.09 25.74 -3.45
N THR A 431 11.62 26.38 -4.47
CA THR A 431 11.45 25.99 -5.87
C THR A 431 12.82 25.78 -6.50
N ILE A 432 13.12 24.52 -6.85
CA ILE A 432 14.26 24.23 -7.72
C ILE A 432 13.78 24.39 -9.17
N ARG A 433 14.26 25.42 -9.85
CA ARG A 433 13.89 25.70 -11.23
C ARG A 433 14.77 24.93 -12.21
N ASN A 434 14.17 24.42 -13.29
CA ASN A 434 14.88 23.71 -14.36
C ASN A 434 15.74 22.54 -13.84
N ALA A 435 15.27 21.83 -12.80
CA ALA A 435 15.94 20.64 -12.31
C ALA A 435 16.09 19.60 -13.43
N LYS A 436 17.24 18.96 -13.52
CA LYS A 436 17.52 17.93 -14.53
C LYS A 436 17.44 16.54 -13.91
N ARG A 437 16.91 15.59 -14.65
CA ARG A 437 16.90 14.19 -14.25
C ARG A 437 18.31 13.69 -13.97
N GLY A 438 18.49 12.95 -12.86
CA GLY A 438 19.79 12.45 -12.42
C GLY A 438 20.63 13.50 -11.69
N THR A 439 20.00 14.58 -11.18
CA THR A 439 20.68 15.55 -10.31
C THR A 439 20.32 15.28 -8.85
N ILE A 440 21.32 15.18 -8.00
CA ILE A 440 21.20 15.20 -6.55
C ILE A 440 21.55 16.60 -6.06
N TYR A 441 20.62 17.23 -5.35
CA TYR A 441 20.89 18.46 -4.61
C TYR A 441 21.15 18.09 -3.15
N LEU A 442 22.27 18.57 -2.60
CA LEU A 442 22.60 18.46 -1.18
C LEU A 442 22.60 19.86 -0.56
N ASP A 443 21.99 19.98 0.61
CA ASP A 443 22.02 21.26 1.32
C ASP A 443 23.49 21.57 1.74
N PRO A 444 24.06 22.71 1.35
CA PRO A 444 25.46 23.03 1.62
C PRO A 444 25.78 23.08 3.12
N ARG A 445 24.79 23.34 3.97
CA ARG A 445 24.97 23.43 5.43
C ARG A 445 25.18 22.06 6.09
N VAL A 446 24.82 20.95 5.45
CA VAL A 446 24.95 19.60 6.03
C VAL A 446 26.39 19.32 6.43
N SER A 447 27.38 19.69 5.61
CA SER A 447 28.81 19.48 5.91
C SER A 447 29.30 20.33 7.09
N TYR A 448 28.78 21.56 7.26
CA TYR A 448 29.23 22.49 8.30
C TYR A 448 28.47 22.36 9.61
N GLU A 449 27.16 22.24 9.55
CA GLU A 449 26.30 22.20 10.75
C GLU A 449 26.12 20.79 11.33
N ARG A 450 26.43 19.75 10.55
CA ARG A 450 26.33 18.33 10.98
C ARG A 450 27.70 17.66 10.93
N SER A 451 28.06 17.02 9.81
CA SER A 451 29.37 16.41 9.58
C SER A 451 29.54 15.98 8.14
N VAL A 452 30.78 15.77 7.70
CA VAL A 452 31.07 15.14 6.40
C VAL A 452 30.43 13.75 6.30
N GLY A 453 30.46 12.97 7.37
CA GLY A 453 29.81 11.64 7.42
C GLY A 453 28.30 11.71 7.24
N THR A 454 27.63 12.79 7.68
CA THR A 454 26.19 12.99 7.39
C THR A 454 25.98 13.25 5.90
N LYS A 455 26.86 14.02 5.25
CA LYS A 455 26.82 14.24 3.81
C LYS A 455 26.97 12.93 3.04
N CYS A 456 27.96 12.09 3.39
CA CYS A 456 28.16 10.77 2.77
C CYS A 456 26.92 9.87 2.93
N THR A 457 26.31 9.86 4.10
CA THR A 457 25.09 9.10 4.37
C THR A 457 23.92 9.62 3.51
N THR A 458 23.76 10.94 3.39
CA THR A 458 22.73 11.55 2.53
C THR A 458 22.96 11.18 1.07
N LEU A 459 24.21 11.26 0.60
CA LEU A 459 24.53 10.90 -0.79
C LEU A 459 24.26 9.42 -1.07
N ALA A 460 24.59 8.51 -0.15
CA ALA A 460 24.28 7.08 -0.26
C ALA A 460 22.77 6.84 -0.29
N HIS A 461 22.00 7.59 0.50
CA HIS A 461 20.55 7.55 0.52
C HIS A 461 19.94 7.94 -0.85
N GLU A 462 20.39 9.04 -1.45
CA GLU A 462 19.92 9.49 -2.77
C GLU A 462 20.39 8.55 -3.89
N CYS A 463 21.58 7.97 -3.81
CA CYS A 463 22.06 6.95 -4.74
C CYS A 463 21.19 5.68 -4.68
N PHE A 464 20.78 5.27 -3.47
CA PHE A 464 19.88 4.12 -3.31
C PHE A 464 18.50 4.38 -3.91
N HIS A 465 17.95 5.59 -3.72
CA HIS A 465 16.71 5.97 -4.39
C HIS A 465 16.84 5.84 -5.91
N TRP A 466 17.92 6.35 -6.50
CA TRP A 466 18.16 6.21 -7.93
C TRP A 466 18.31 4.77 -8.38
N HIS A 467 18.92 3.93 -7.56
CA HIS A 467 19.12 2.51 -7.87
C HIS A 467 17.81 1.71 -7.86
N ARG A 468 16.93 1.94 -6.88
CA ARG A 468 15.79 1.05 -6.61
C ARG A 468 14.41 1.63 -6.90
N HIS A 469 14.25 2.95 -6.86
CA HIS A 469 12.93 3.57 -6.90
C HIS A 469 12.56 4.21 -8.26
N GLN A 470 13.40 4.06 -9.29
CA GLN A 470 13.09 4.56 -10.64
C GLN A 470 11.75 4.01 -11.20
N PRO A 471 11.40 2.70 -11.04
CA PRO A 471 10.15 2.17 -11.58
C PRO A 471 8.91 2.92 -11.10
N TYR A 472 8.85 3.28 -9.82
CA TYR A 472 7.77 4.09 -9.26
C TYR A 472 7.60 5.42 -9.99
N HIS A 473 8.69 6.17 -10.17
CA HIS A 473 8.65 7.50 -10.80
C HIS A 473 8.27 7.43 -12.28
N VAL A 474 8.74 6.40 -12.99
CA VAL A 474 8.35 6.16 -14.38
C VAL A 474 6.86 5.85 -14.48
N LEU A 475 6.33 4.99 -13.61
CA LEU A 475 4.90 4.66 -13.57
C LEU A 475 4.05 5.90 -13.25
N MET A 476 4.41 6.69 -12.22
CA MET A 476 3.69 7.90 -11.84
C MET A 476 3.63 8.91 -13.00
N LYS A 477 4.72 9.05 -13.75
CA LYS A 477 4.77 9.88 -14.94
C LYS A 477 3.82 9.36 -16.04
N MET A 478 3.81 8.05 -16.30
CA MET A 478 2.96 7.44 -17.35
C MET A 478 1.47 7.60 -17.05
N ILE A 479 1.06 7.52 -15.80
CA ILE A 479 -0.35 7.71 -15.41
C ILE A 479 -0.75 9.18 -15.26
N GLY A 480 0.18 10.12 -15.48
CA GLY A 480 -0.09 11.55 -15.34
C GLY A 480 -0.42 11.96 -13.90
N ALA A 481 0.16 11.30 -12.92
CA ALA A 481 0.04 11.68 -11.52
C ALA A 481 0.57 13.11 -11.30
N ASP A 482 0.06 13.79 -10.25
CA ASP A 482 0.34 15.21 -9.97
C ASP A 482 1.84 15.51 -10.14
N ASP A 483 2.14 16.56 -10.90
CA ASP A 483 3.47 16.97 -11.39
C ASP A 483 4.60 16.96 -10.33
N ASN A 484 4.26 16.98 -9.05
CA ASN A 484 5.22 17.04 -7.94
C ASN A 484 5.55 15.67 -7.32
N LEU A 485 4.62 14.69 -7.36
CA LEU A 485 4.84 13.36 -6.75
C LEU A 485 5.82 12.49 -7.55
N GLY A 486 5.90 12.69 -8.86
CA GLY A 486 6.75 11.91 -9.75
C GLY A 486 8.15 12.48 -10.00
N LYS A 487 8.47 13.70 -9.53
CA LYS A 487 9.70 14.41 -9.96
C LYS A 487 10.87 14.30 -9.01
N ALA A 488 10.64 14.19 -7.71
CA ALA A 488 11.72 14.17 -6.72
C ALA A 488 11.32 13.46 -5.44
N ILE A 489 12.27 12.82 -4.76
CA ILE A 489 12.17 12.37 -3.37
C ILE A 489 13.10 13.25 -2.53
N GLN A 490 12.72 13.48 -1.28
CA GLN A 490 13.46 14.37 -0.37
C GLN A 490 13.79 13.67 0.94
N CYS A 491 15.08 13.58 1.26
CA CYS A 491 15.56 13.01 2.51
C CYS A 491 15.23 13.90 3.72
N GLN A 492 14.37 13.41 4.61
CA GLN A 492 13.96 14.06 5.86
C GLN A 492 14.69 13.51 7.08
N ILE A 493 14.97 14.37 8.06
CA ILE A 493 15.61 13.98 9.33
C ILE A 493 14.66 13.15 10.21
N ALA A 494 13.39 13.55 10.30
CA ALA A 494 12.43 12.92 11.21
C ALA A 494 11.89 11.61 10.65
N ALA A 495 11.94 10.55 11.46
CA ALA A 495 11.16 9.35 11.21
C ALA A 495 9.67 9.69 11.37
N ASN A 496 8.85 9.31 10.40
CA ASN A 496 7.42 9.37 10.57
C ASN A 496 7.03 8.37 11.67
N SER A 497 6.61 8.88 12.82
CA SER A 497 6.05 8.08 13.94
C SER A 497 4.61 7.62 13.65
N MET A 498 4.19 7.59 12.40
CA MET A 498 2.88 7.10 11.99
C MET A 498 2.86 5.59 11.92
N ASP A 499 1.73 5.03 12.30
CA ASP A 499 1.37 3.63 12.12
C ASP A 499 1.66 3.21 10.65
N SER A 500 2.46 2.18 10.45
CA SER A 500 2.91 1.73 9.11
C SER A 500 1.75 1.42 8.15
N ASP A 501 0.58 1.09 8.70
CA ASP A 501 -0.64 0.83 7.91
C ASP A 501 -1.17 2.07 7.16
N LYS A 502 -0.63 3.26 7.48
CA LYS A 502 -1.00 4.54 6.84
C LYS A 502 0.08 5.07 5.90
N TRP A 503 1.17 4.34 5.72
CA TRP A 503 2.27 4.80 4.89
C TRP A 503 1.90 4.77 3.41
N LYS A 504 2.29 5.84 2.72
CA LYS A 504 2.22 5.95 1.26
C LYS A 504 3.50 5.40 0.64
N ALA A 505 3.50 5.19 -0.66
CA ALA A 505 4.66 4.74 -1.43
C ALA A 505 5.94 5.51 -1.09
N VAL A 506 5.86 6.84 -0.99
CA VAL A 506 7.01 7.70 -0.65
C VAL A 506 7.54 7.43 0.75
N ASP A 507 6.67 7.18 1.73
CA ASP A 507 7.09 6.89 3.11
C ASP A 507 7.85 5.56 3.17
N TRP A 508 7.39 4.54 2.42
CA TRP A 508 8.10 3.26 2.29
C TRP A 508 9.46 3.41 1.63
N MET A 509 9.55 4.17 0.53
CA MET A 509 10.82 4.42 -0.16
C MET A 509 11.82 5.15 0.74
N GLU A 510 11.37 6.16 1.50
CA GLU A 510 12.18 6.88 2.47
C GLU A 510 12.70 5.97 3.59
N TRP A 511 11.83 5.11 4.13
CA TRP A 511 12.19 4.15 5.17
C TRP A 511 13.24 3.15 4.67
N GLN A 512 13.08 2.64 3.45
CA GLN A 512 14.03 1.73 2.83
C GLN A 512 15.40 2.41 2.64
N ALA A 513 15.44 3.61 2.07
CA ALA A 513 16.69 4.32 1.84
C ALA A 513 17.40 4.69 3.15
N LYS A 514 16.67 5.11 4.19
CA LYS A 514 17.22 5.35 5.53
C LYS A 514 17.81 4.09 6.15
N GLY A 515 17.17 2.94 5.93
CA GLY A 515 17.67 1.67 6.43
C GLY A 515 18.89 1.14 5.68
N VAL A 516 18.92 1.29 4.36
CA VAL A 516 19.97 0.70 3.51
C VAL A 516 21.23 1.59 3.43
N ALA A 517 21.11 2.92 3.37
CA ALA A 517 22.25 3.81 3.18
C ALA A 517 23.39 3.63 4.21
N PRO A 518 23.14 3.50 5.53
CA PRO A 518 24.21 3.20 6.49
C PRO A 518 24.88 1.84 6.25
N ARG A 519 24.16 0.88 5.69
CA ARG A 519 24.66 -0.48 5.38
C ARG A 519 25.53 -0.49 4.12
N ILE A 520 25.23 0.41 3.17
CA ILE A 520 26.11 0.65 2.01
C ILE A 520 27.46 1.19 2.48
N LEU A 521 27.47 2.20 3.36
CA LEU A 521 28.71 2.82 3.84
C LEU A 521 29.49 1.92 4.80
N MET A 522 28.80 1.09 5.58
CA MET A 522 29.38 0.19 6.58
C MET A 522 28.84 -1.25 6.39
N PRO A 523 29.30 -2.00 5.36
CA PRO A 523 28.84 -3.37 5.11
C PRO A 523 29.14 -4.29 6.30
N ALA A 524 28.27 -5.27 6.56
CA ALA A 524 28.31 -6.07 7.79
C ALA A 524 29.65 -6.77 8.05
N LYS A 525 30.12 -7.57 7.07
CA LYS A 525 31.36 -8.38 7.21
C LYS A 525 32.60 -7.51 7.48
N PRO A 526 32.92 -6.48 6.66
CA PRO A 526 34.08 -5.62 6.91
C PRO A 526 33.96 -4.79 8.19
N THR A 527 32.76 -4.32 8.54
CA THR A 527 32.56 -3.55 9.77
C THR A 527 32.78 -4.42 11.00
N ARG A 528 32.26 -5.66 11.03
CA ARG A 528 32.55 -6.62 12.11
C ARG A 528 34.04 -6.90 12.24
N LEU A 529 34.72 -7.20 11.11
CA LEU A 529 36.14 -7.48 11.10
C LEU A 529 36.95 -6.33 11.75
N LYS A 530 36.63 -5.09 11.38
CA LYS A 530 37.33 -3.92 11.94
C LYS A 530 36.96 -3.68 13.40
N ALA A 531 35.68 -3.81 13.76
CA ALA A 531 35.21 -3.65 15.15
C ALA A 531 35.90 -4.66 16.09
N ASP A 532 35.97 -5.94 15.69
CA ASP A 532 36.61 -7.00 16.48
C ASP A 532 38.12 -6.74 16.65
N GLN A 533 38.79 -6.27 15.59
CA GLN A 533 40.20 -5.86 15.65
C GLN A 533 40.42 -4.72 16.65
N LEU A 534 39.56 -3.69 16.63
CA LEU A 534 39.66 -2.55 17.53
C LEU A 534 39.30 -2.92 18.96
N LEU A 535 38.27 -3.74 19.18
CA LEU A 535 37.95 -4.23 20.51
C LEU A 535 39.08 -5.06 21.12
N ALA A 536 39.77 -5.86 20.31
CA ALA A 536 40.97 -6.59 20.76
C ALA A 536 42.10 -5.65 21.21
N VAL A 537 42.23 -4.49 20.59
CA VAL A 537 43.22 -3.46 20.93
C VAL A 537 42.84 -2.71 22.22
N TYR A 538 41.56 -2.33 22.36
CA TYR A 538 41.09 -1.44 23.41
C TYR A 538 40.58 -2.14 24.66
N GLY A 539 40.45 -3.49 24.71
CA GLY A 539 40.05 -4.16 25.95
C GLY A 539 39.46 -5.56 25.80
N GLY A 540 39.44 -6.15 24.62
CA GLY A 540 38.88 -7.49 24.39
C GLY A 540 37.33 -7.50 24.24
N ALA A 541 36.79 -8.44 23.44
CA ALA A 541 35.37 -8.46 23.04
C ALA A 541 34.43 -8.78 24.22
N ASP A 542 34.83 -9.61 25.16
CA ASP A 542 33.94 -10.11 26.22
C ASP A 542 33.89 -9.19 27.47
N ASP A 543 34.89 -8.35 27.67
CA ASP A 543 34.99 -7.47 28.86
C ASP A 543 35.33 -6.00 28.45
N ALA A 544 34.94 -5.58 27.27
CA ALA A 544 35.20 -4.25 26.76
C ALA A 544 34.44 -3.19 27.58
N SER A 545 35.19 -2.26 28.18
CA SER A 545 34.63 -1.10 28.87
C SER A 545 33.91 -0.16 27.92
N ILE A 546 33.05 0.71 28.43
CA ILE A 546 32.42 1.77 27.64
C ILE A 546 33.47 2.66 26.93
N ALA A 547 34.59 2.93 27.56
CA ALA A 547 35.71 3.66 26.95
C ALA A 547 36.29 2.95 25.72
N ALA A 548 36.32 1.61 25.72
CA ALA A 548 36.73 0.85 24.53
C ALA A 548 35.72 1.02 23.37
N TYR A 549 34.43 0.95 23.67
CA TYR A 549 33.40 1.21 22.65
C TYR A 549 33.40 2.63 22.13
N GLU A 550 33.69 3.62 22.97
CA GLU A 550 33.88 5.01 22.53
C GLU A 550 34.98 5.11 21.47
N ASN A 551 36.16 4.52 21.76
CA ASN A 551 37.28 4.51 20.82
C ASN A 551 36.93 3.74 19.52
N VAL A 552 36.25 2.60 19.65
CA VAL A 552 35.82 1.82 18.46
C VAL A 552 34.86 2.62 17.59
N ILE A 553 33.90 3.31 18.19
CA ILE A 553 32.94 4.16 17.46
C ILE A 553 33.67 5.29 16.72
N ASP A 554 34.64 5.94 17.38
CA ASP A 554 35.42 7.02 16.78
C ASP A 554 36.26 6.53 15.59
N GLU A 555 36.98 5.43 15.76
CA GLU A 555 37.81 4.82 14.70
C GLU A 555 36.95 4.34 13.50
N LEU A 556 35.78 3.73 13.76
CA LEU A 556 34.88 3.33 12.70
C LEU A 556 34.26 4.51 11.97
N ALA A 557 33.90 5.57 12.71
CA ALA A 557 33.37 6.80 12.13
C ALA A 557 34.39 7.47 11.20
N GLU A 558 35.66 7.51 11.61
CA GLU A 558 36.75 8.03 10.81
C GLU A 558 37.04 7.15 9.58
N LEU A 559 37.19 5.82 9.78
CA LEU A 559 37.52 4.90 8.69
C LEU A 559 36.47 4.90 7.56
N PHE A 560 35.18 4.85 7.94
CA PHE A 560 34.07 4.76 6.99
C PHE A 560 33.54 6.12 6.55
N ASP A 561 34.08 7.21 7.09
CA ASP A 561 33.62 8.59 6.83
C ASP A 561 32.11 8.76 7.08
N VAL A 562 31.67 8.30 8.25
CA VAL A 562 30.29 8.40 8.70
C VAL A 562 30.19 9.19 10.01
N SER A 563 28.98 9.58 10.40
CA SER A 563 28.79 10.21 11.69
C SER A 563 29.01 9.19 12.84
N ARG A 564 29.50 9.69 13.98
CA ARG A 564 29.65 8.91 15.20
C ARG A 564 28.36 8.17 15.59
N GLN A 565 27.21 8.84 15.46
CA GLN A 565 25.90 8.24 15.70
C GLN A 565 25.60 7.09 14.72
N ALA A 566 25.95 7.24 13.44
CA ALA A 566 25.74 6.18 12.46
C ALA A 566 26.62 4.95 12.78
N ALA A 567 27.88 5.16 13.15
CA ALA A 567 28.77 4.07 13.57
C ALA A 567 28.25 3.35 14.83
N LYS A 568 27.78 4.09 15.84
CA LYS A 568 27.15 3.52 17.05
C LYS A 568 25.94 2.67 16.71
N VAL A 569 24.98 3.21 15.96
CA VAL A 569 23.76 2.48 15.56
C VAL A 569 24.12 1.24 14.76
N ARG A 570 25.10 1.34 13.88
CA ARG A 570 25.55 0.20 13.07
C ARG A 570 26.14 -0.93 13.91
N LEU A 571 26.96 -0.60 14.90
CA LEU A 571 27.49 -1.58 15.85
C LEU A 571 26.36 -2.33 16.58
N MET A 572 25.35 -1.60 17.02
CA MET A 572 24.19 -2.20 17.69
C MET A 572 23.41 -3.12 16.76
N ASP A 573 23.17 -2.70 15.52
CA ASP A 573 22.54 -3.54 14.48
C ASP A 573 23.34 -4.82 14.23
N LEU A 574 24.66 -4.75 14.31
CA LEU A 574 25.58 -5.88 14.20
C LEU A 574 25.67 -6.76 15.46
N GLY A 575 25.00 -6.41 16.54
CA GLY A 575 24.92 -7.22 17.76
C GLY A 575 25.89 -6.83 18.87
N TYR A 576 26.64 -5.72 18.71
CA TYR A 576 27.49 -5.17 19.79
C TYR A 576 26.65 -4.32 20.75
N SER A 577 25.81 -4.97 21.55
CA SER A 577 24.80 -4.32 22.43
C SER A 577 25.38 -3.31 23.40
N LYS A 578 26.60 -3.54 23.93
CA LYS A 578 27.28 -2.61 24.85
C LYS A 578 27.55 -1.24 24.25
N ALA A 579 27.58 -1.11 22.91
CA ALA A 579 27.68 0.18 22.22
C ALA A 579 26.51 1.14 22.57
N GLU A 580 25.35 0.62 23.04
CA GLU A 580 24.21 1.45 23.49
C GLU A 580 24.62 2.42 24.58
N GLY A 581 25.44 1.98 25.53
CA GLY A 581 25.91 2.80 26.63
C GLY A 581 26.94 3.88 26.28
N ALA A 582 27.52 3.84 25.08
CA ALA A 582 28.49 4.83 24.65
C ALA A 582 27.80 6.18 24.38
N TYR A 583 28.13 7.21 25.17
CA TYR A 583 27.62 8.60 25.11
C TYR A 583 26.31 8.75 24.29
N PRO A 584 25.13 8.34 24.84
CA PRO A 584 23.87 8.47 24.14
C PRO A 584 23.57 9.94 23.77
N PHE A 585 23.07 10.18 22.55
CA PHE A 585 22.62 11.50 22.14
C PHE A 585 21.09 11.59 22.25
N VAL A 586 20.62 12.37 23.24
CA VAL A 586 19.18 12.45 23.58
C VAL A 586 18.82 13.93 23.78
N ASP A 587 17.69 14.37 23.24
CA ASP A 587 17.21 15.77 23.31
C ASP A 587 18.27 16.81 22.89
N GLY A 588 19.03 16.51 21.83
CA GLY A 588 20.00 17.44 21.27
C GLY A 588 21.34 17.55 22.01
N GLN A 589 21.60 16.67 22.97
CA GLN A 589 22.86 16.67 23.74
C GLN A 589 23.37 15.25 24.00
N TYR A 590 24.68 15.12 24.19
CA TYR A 590 25.28 13.90 24.68
C TYR A 590 25.08 13.78 26.19
N VAL A 591 24.62 12.60 26.67
CA VAL A 591 24.55 12.25 28.08
C VAL A 591 25.70 11.31 28.45
N ARG A 592 25.94 11.13 29.75
CA ARG A 592 27.04 10.28 30.26
C ARG A 592 26.89 8.86 29.75
N GLY A 593 28.01 8.26 29.36
CA GLY A 593 28.08 6.83 29.01
C GLY A 593 27.80 5.94 30.21
N TYR A 594 27.22 4.76 29.95
CA TYR A 594 26.83 3.81 31.00
C TYR A 594 27.08 2.34 30.58
N SER A 595 27.17 1.47 31.56
CA SER A 595 27.38 0.03 31.38
C SER A 595 26.18 -0.78 31.91
N PHE A 596 26.03 -1.98 31.39
CA PHE A 596 25.01 -2.94 31.80
C PHE A 596 25.47 -4.36 31.47
N GLU A 597 24.85 -5.39 32.07
CA GLU A 597 25.19 -6.78 31.82
C GLU A 597 24.85 -7.20 30.38
N ALA A 598 25.61 -8.16 29.83
CA ALA A 598 25.35 -8.73 28.52
C ALA A 598 23.98 -9.42 28.51
N GLY A 599 23.16 -9.07 27.51
CA GLY A 599 21.79 -9.60 27.37
C GLY A 599 20.71 -8.81 28.13
N ALA A 600 21.06 -7.74 28.86
CA ALA A 600 20.07 -6.87 29.51
C ALA A 600 19.20 -6.04 28.53
N LEU A 601 19.65 -5.87 27.29
CA LEU A 601 18.93 -5.18 26.22
C LEU A 601 18.86 -6.03 24.96
N ASP A 602 17.66 -6.07 24.37
CA ASP A 602 17.45 -6.54 22.99
C ASP A 602 17.84 -5.45 21.98
N LYS A 603 17.97 -5.82 20.70
CA LYS A 603 18.39 -4.92 19.59
C LYS A 603 17.59 -3.61 19.50
N ASN A 604 16.32 -3.63 19.88
CA ASN A 604 15.40 -2.49 19.80
C ASN A 604 15.09 -1.87 21.16
N GLN A 605 15.94 -2.07 22.15
CA GLN A 605 15.74 -1.56 23.49
C GLN A 605 16.82 -0.54 23.87
N THR A 606 16.51 0.29 24.85
CA THR A 606 17.38 1.32 25.41
C THR A 606 17.00 1.62 26.86
N PHE A 607 17.92 2.13 27.65
CA PHE A 607 17.62 2.71 28.96
C PHE A 607 17.30 4.21 28.87
N THR A 608 17.61 4.87 27.75
CA THR A 608 17.39 6.31 27.59
C THR A 608 16.01 6.60 27.00
N ILE A 609 15.34 7.66 27.48
CA ILE A 609 14.08 8.14 26.94
C ILE A 609 14.10 9.67 26.77
N PRO A 610 13.76 10.20 25.59
CA PRO A 610 13.57 11.64 25.39
C PRO A 610 12.46 12.19 26.28
N TYR A 611 12.60 13.44 26.72
CA TYR A 611 11.59 14.09 27.59
C TYR A 611 10.20 14.13 26.98
N ALA A 612 10.12 14.37 25.66
CA ALA A 612 8.85 14.39 24.93
C ALA A 612 8.13 13.03 24.96
N ASP A 613 8.90 11.93 24.80
CA ASP A 613 8.34 10.58 24.81
C ASP A 613 7.97 10.14 26.22
N LEU A 614 8.75 10.50 27.23
CA LEU A 614 8.40 10.32 28.63
C LEU A 614 7.06 11.00 28.95
N PHE A 615 6.90 12.26 28.56
CA PHE A 615 5.67 13.04 28.79
C PHE A 615 4.49 12.43 28.04
N LYS A 616 4.69 12.01 26.80
CA LYS A 616 3.66 11.32 26.01
C LYS A 616 3.22 10.02 26.68
N ALA A 617 4.17 9.16 27.10
CA ALA A 617 3.86 7.93 27.82
C ALA A 617 3.09 8.20 29.11
N TYR A 618 3.52 9.20 29.89
CA TYR A 618 2.81 9.63 31.10
C TYR A 618 1.37 10.06 30.85
N CYS A 619 1.09 10.77 29.74
CA CYS A 619 -0.26 11.25 29.42
C CYS A 619 -1.18 10.16 28.88
N PHE A 620 -0.67 9.19 28.11
CA PHE A 620 -1.49 8.25 27.35
C PHE A 620 -1.43 6.81 27.84
N ASP A 621 -0.40 6.41 28.61
CA ASP A 621 -0.28 5.06 29.19
C ASP A 621 -0.62 5.10 30.69
N ARG A 622 -1.73 4.44 31.05
CA ARG A 622 -2.23 4.40 32.44
C ARG A 622 -1.29 3.64 33.39
N GLU A 623 -0.67 2.56 32.94
CA GLU A 623 0.22 1.75 33.77
C GLU A 623 1.54 2.48 33.97
N PHE A 624 2.07 3.09 32.91
CA PHE A 624 3.26 3.94 33.01
C PHE A 624 3.03 5.14 33.94
N LYS A 625 1.86 5.78 33.83
CA LYS A 625 1.48 6.85 34.76
C LYS A 625 1.48 6.41 36.22
N LYS A 626 0.87 5.24 36.54
CA LYS A 626 0.88 4.70 37.89
C LYS A 626 2.31 4.42 38.39
N LEU A 627 3.19 3.92 37.51
CA LEU A 627 4.58 3.70 37.81
C LEU A 627 5.29 5.00 38.23
N ILE A 628 5.10 6.06 37.47
CA ILE A 628 5.68 7.38 37.80
C ILE A 628 5.06 7.95 39.10
N ASP A 629 3.73 7.93 39.22
CA ASP A 629 3.00 8.49 40.38
C ASP A 629 3.28 7.72 41.68
N SER A 630 3.77 6.47 41.60
CA SER A 630 4.17 5.69 42.77
C SER A 630 5.38 6.28 43.51
N GLY A 631 6.18 7.12 42.83
CA GLY A 631 7.45 7.64 43.37
C GLY A 631 8.57 6.62 43.49
N GLN A 632 8.35 5.38 43.00
CA GLN A 632 9.35 4.31 42.97
C GLN A 632 10.51 4.63 42.03
N PHE A 633 10.22 5.36 40.93
CA PHE A 633 11.21 5.80 39.95
C PHE A 633 11.27 7.32 39.88
N ILE A 634 12.42 7.82 39.52
CA ILE A 634 12.67 9.23 39.26
C ILE A 634 13.33 9.42 37.89
N PHE A 635 13.02 10.50 37.21
CA PHE A 635 13.66 10.85 35.93
C PHE A 635 14.96 11.61 36.21
N ALA A 636 16.09 11.05 35.81
CA ALA A 636 17.42 11.62 35.97
C ALA A 636 18.28 11.29 34.74
N ASP A 637 19.05 12.26 34.22
CA ASP A 637 20.00 12.09 33.11
C ASP A 637 19.39 11.36 31.88
N ARG A 638 18.12 11.64 31.53
CA ARG A 638 17.38 10.98 30.44
C ARG A 638 17.06 9.48 30.69
N HIS A 639 17.06 9.05 31.94
CA HIS A 639 16.73 7.69 32.36
C HIS A 639 15.63 7.71 33.42
N LEU A 640 14.83 6.66 33.45
CA LEU A 640 13.88 6.42 34.54
C LEU A 640 14.50 5.41 35.50
N VAL A 641 15.00 5.90 36.61
CA VAL A 641 15.82 5.15 37.55
C VAL A 641 15.10 4.94 38.90
N LEU A 642 15.37 3.84 39.59
CA LEU A 642 14.86 3.57 40.95
C LEU A 642 15.24 4.70 41.89
N ASN A 643 14.25 5.24 42.61
CA ASN A 643 14.39 6.34 43.58
C ASN A 643 15.05 5.88 44.87
N ASN A 644 16.35 5.63 44.84
CA ASN A 644 17.15 5.12 45.93
C ASN A 644 18.52 5.81 45.95
N GLU A 645 19.03 6.12 47.12
CA GLU A 645 20.34 6.79 47.33
C GLU A 645 21.52 6.00 46.75
N LYS A 646 21.42 4.70 46.56
CA LYS A 646 22.41 3.87 45.84
C LYS A 646 22.56 4.28 44.40
N TYR A 647 21.45 4.67 43.72
CA TYR A 647 21.41 4.90 42.28
C TYR A 647 21.36 6.38 41.92
N ILE A 648 20.98 7.26 42.84
CA ILE A 648 20.80 8.69 42.61
C ILE A 648 21.85 9.49 43.34
N ALA A 649 22.52 10.37 42.61
CA ALA A 649 23.32 11.46 43.13
C ALA A 649 22.57 12.79 42.94
N ARG A 650 23.08 13.86 43.51
CA ARG A 650 22.59 15.22 43.29
C ARG A 650 23.70 16.10 42.76
N ASP A 651 23.40 16.88 41.74
CA ASP A 651 24.32 17.87 41.21
C ASP A 651 24.47 19.08 42.14
N GLN A 652 25.34 20.02 41.77
CA GLN A 652 25.57 21.25 42.55
C GLN A 652 24.31 22.13 42.71
N SER A 653 23.35 21.94 41.84
CA SER A 653 22.05 22.65 41.86
C SER A 653 20.95 21.88 42.61
N GLY A 654 21.27 20.69 43.12
CA GLY A 654 20.34 19.82 43.84
C GLY A 654 19.46 18.94 42.92
N ASN A 655 19.65 18.95 41.61
CA ASN A 655 18.92 18.08 40.68
C ASN A 655 19.37 16.63 40.82
N ALA A 656 18.43 15.72 40.60
CA ALA A 656 18.76 14.29 40.58
C ALA A 656 19.56 13.93 39.33
N THR A 657 20.67 13.22 39.55
CA THR A 657 21.55 12.66 38.52
C THR A 657 21.84 11.19 38.83
N LEU A 658 22.33 10.43 37.86
CA LEU A 658 22.75 9.04 38.09
C LEU A 658 24.01 8.99 38.93
N SER A 659 24.05 8.08 39.91
CA SER A 659 25.28 7.79 40.69
C SER A 659 26.30 7.03 39.82
N GLU A 660 27.58 7.02 40.18
CA GLU A 660 28.60 6.21 39.50
C GLU A 660 28.27 4.71 39.52
N TYR A 661 27.62 4.27 40.59
CA TYR A 661 27.14 2.88 40.70
C TYR A 661 26.04 2.60 39.67
N ALA A 662 25.04 3.48 39.55
CA ALA A 662 23.99 3.35 38.56
C ALA A 662 24.54 3.32 37.15
N LEU A 663 25.49 4.23 36.81
CA LEU A 663 26.12 4.28 35.48
C LEU A 663 26.90 3.00 35.12
N SER A 664 27.31 2.22 36.08
CA SER A 664 27.97 0.91 35.87
C SER A 664 27.04 -0.29 35.92
N HIS A 665 25.77 -0.11 36.36
CA HIS A 665 24.78 -1.18 36.59
C HIS A 665 23.37 -0.73 36.18
N MET A 666 23.22 -0.26 34.93
CA MET A 666 21.93 0.29 34.47
C MET A 666 20.79 -0.72 34.48
N ASP A 667 21.10 -1.97 34.22
CA ASP A 667 20.18 -3.10 34.24
C ASP A 667 19.57 -3.39 35.59
N GLU A 668 20.30 -3.07 36.71
CA GLU A 668 19.75 -3.21 38.06
C GLU A 668 18.72 -2.14 38.45
N CYS A 669 18.77 -0.97 37.83
CA CYS A 669 18.10 0.20 38.38
C CYS A 669 17.24 1.00 37.40
N CYS A 670 17.40 0.81 36.09
CA CYS A 670 16.72 1.62 35.09
C CYS A 670 15.65 0.85 34.30
N VAL A 671 14.61 1.54 33.96
CA VAL A 671 13.54 1.00 33.11
C VAL A 671 14.05 0.85 31.68
N VAL A 672 13.74 -0.29 31.06
CA VAL A 672 14.04 -0.56 29.64
C VAL A 672 12.89 -0.05 28.78
N PHE A 673 13.21 0.70 27.74
CA PHE A 673 12.27 1.23 26.78
C PHE A 673 12.47 0.57 25.41
N SER A 674 11.37 0.31 24.70
CA SER A 674 11.46 -0.07 23.28
C SER A 674 11.70 1.18 22.43
N LYS A 675 12.66 1.13 21.51
CA LYS A 675 12.86 2.18 20.51
C LYS A 675 11.68 2.10 19.52
N GLY A 676 10.85 3.13 19.49
CA GLY A 676 9.85 3.29 18.43
C GLY A 676 10.59 3.54 17.10
N TYR A 677 10.44 2.65 16.15
CA TYR A 677 10.91 2.82 14.78
C TYR A 677 9.72 2.95 13.82
#